data_d59e5d6bb60066ca5fd121289c75ddf3
#
_entry.id   d59e5d6bb60066ca5fd121289c75ddf3
#
_cell.length_a   1.000
_cell.length_b   1.000
_cell.length_c   1.000
_cell.angle_alpha   90.00
_cell.angle_beta   90.00
_cell.angle_gamma   90.00
#
_symmetry.space_group_name_H-M   'P 1'
#
loop_
_entity.id
_entity.type
_entity.pdbx_description
1 polymer ?
#
loop_
_entity_poly.entity_id
_entity_poly.type
_entity_poly.pdbx_seq_one_letter_code
_entity_poly.pdbx_strand_id
1 'polypeptide(L)'
;MDSFPFHDGNISSFIDSRNIDFRHDVKHTLQMHSSMVRRLSLEREMEGHTGCVNTIAWNSTGSLLISGSDDTQINIWRYSDRKLLNCIDTGHSTNIFCTKFIPETSDEKVASGAGDAEVRVFNLSYLSGGRVEETAMTPYAHFQCHTKRVKKLAVEVGNPNVIWSASEDGTLRQHDLREGCSCPPAGSSNQECRSVLLDLRGAAKRSLAEPPKHPLQLKSCDISVTRPHLLLVGGSDAFARLYDRRMLHPMSSCRRKNSPPPCVNYFCPIHLSERGRSSLHLTHVTFSPNGEEVLTSYSGEHVYLMDLKQGGENSMQYTCGDVAKHWSFSPVLDGVEFSPVEAVASKNISSAKSYDTVQIGKCKKLMEIAKTCLEEGAKYYYGIEACNEVLDGGYKIDRQLRHDCLCTRAALFLQRKWKNDAHMAVRDLNQAQKINSSSFKARFCMSEALSQLGKHKEALDFALAAQSLDPSRAEALDRVESIQKELSAAEKNKKLNDVGSKTEPRAGRVISLSDILYRSEANSDASQDGPRSDREDSDYDEELELDFETSMSGDEGRDAEPVHGSLNLRIHRKAGSSNGSCGSPSSSQNVRTSYQPEAVIDMKQRYVGHCNVGTDIKQASFLGQNGDYIASGSDDGKWYIWEKKTGRLVKMLVGDEAVVNCVQCHPFDSVVATSGIDNTIKIWTPSAPTPSVAGGSADLDTEGSDAANVLEAMEGNQRRLCQTREAILPLELLERFRMHDFAEGTLHPFECAQS
;
A
#
# COMPACT_ATOMS: atom_id res chain seq x y z
N MET A 1 -13.20 -22.74 28.22
CA MET A 1 -12.56 -21.61 27.51
C MET A 1 -12.41 -22.04 26.05
N ASP A 2 -13.44 -21.82 25.26
CA ASP A 2 -13.43 -22.24 23.87
C ASP A 2 -12.75 -21.12 23.05
N SER A 3 -11.47 -21.34 22.73
CA SER A 3 -10.77 -20.53 21.76
C SER A 3 -11.60 -20.42 20.48
N PHE A 4 -11.69 -19.21 19.89
CA PHE A 4 -12.33 -19.02 18.60
C PHE A 4 -11.84 -20.08 17.62
N PRO A 5 -12.73 -20.84 16.95
CA PRO A 5 -12.29 -21.80 15.96
C PRO A 5 -11.65 -21.04 14.82
N PHE A 6 -10.40 -21.38 14.55
CA PHE A 6 -9.71 -20.91 13.37
C PHE A 6 -10.33 -21.58 12.15
N HIS A 7 -10.33 -20.85 11.02
CA HIS A 7 -10.93 -21.34 9.77
C HIS A 7 -10.13 -22.44 9.08
N ASP A 8 -8.90 -22.70 9.53
CA ASP A 8 -7.99 -23.67 8.96
C ASP A 8 -8.21 -25.12 9.45
N GLY A 9 -9.23 -25.35 10.27
CA GLY A 9 -9.61 -26.66 10.73
C GLY A 9 -8.68 -27.26 11.79
N ASN A 10 -9.02 -28.46 12.26
CA ASN A 10 -8.24 -29.21 13.24
C ASN A 10 -7.20 -30.05 12.51
N ILE A 11 -5.92 -30.02 12.94
CA ILE A 11 -4.83 -30.87 12.39
C ILE A 11 -5.23 -32.34 12.35
N SER A 12 -5.93 -32.84 13.36
CA SER A 12 -6.45 -34.22 13.38
C SER A 12 -7.40 -34.49 12.21
N SER A 13 -8.28 -33.55 11.90
CA SER A 13 -9.20 -33.66 10.76
C SER A 13 -8.45 -33.66 9.42
N PHE A 14 -7.36 -32.92 9.30
CA PHE A 14 -6.51 -32.95 8.11
C PHE A 14 -5.76 -34.28 7.97
N ILE A 15 -5.28 -34.86 9.07
CA ILE A 15 -4.62 -36.15 9.06
C ILE A 15 -5.63 -37.25 8.67
N ASP A 16 -6.85 -37.17 9.15
CA ASP A 16 -7.92 -38.12 8.82
C ASP A 16 -8.36 -37.97 7.35
N SER A 17 -8.49 -36.75 6.85
CA SER A 17 -8.84 -36.48 5.45
C SER A 17 -7.77 -36.95 4.48
N ARG A 18 -6.48 -36.96 4.88
CA ARG A 18 -5.36 -37.49 4.10
C ARG A 18 -5.55 -38.96 3.71
N ASN A 19 -6.21 -39.73 4.55
CA ASN A 19 -6.47 -41.15 4.28
C ASN A 19 -7.61 -41.38 3.30
N ILE A 20 -8.44 -40.35 3.04
CA ILE A 20 -9.65 -40.44 2.23
C ILE A 20 -9.47 -39.69 0.89
N ASP A 21 -8.78 -38.57 0.88
CA ASP A 21 -8.61 -37.71 -0.30
C ASP A 21 -7.13 -37.41 -0.57
N PHE A 22 -6.55 -38.14 -1.52
CA PHE A 22 -5.17 -37.96 -1.98
C PHE A 22 -4.96 -36.66 -2.80
N ARG A 23 -6.02 -35.89 -3.09
CA ARG A 23 -5.96 -34.67 -3.89
C ARG A 23 -5.62 -33.44 -3.07
N HIS A 24 -5.79 -33.49 -1.75
CA HIS A 24 -5.39 -32.41 -0.88
C HIS A 24 -3.90 -32.47 -0.63
N ASP A 25 -3.16 -31.47 -1.12
CA ASP A 25 -1.77 -31.31 -0.75
C ASP A 25 -1.68 -30.79 0.70
N VAL A 26 -1.59 -31.75 1.61
CA VAL A 26 -1.51 -31.51 3.06
C VAL A 26 -0.34 -30.58 3.40
N LYS A 27 0.74 -30.60 2.61
CA LYS A 27 1.90 -29.76 2.83
C LYS A 27 1.54 -28.29 2.67
N HIS A 28 0.81 -27.94 1.61
CA HIS A 28 0.37 -26.54 1.35
C HIS A 28 -0.56 -26.03 2.45
N THR A 29 -1.46 -26.88 2.93
CA THR A 29 -2.37 -26.52 4.03
C THR A 29 -1.65 -26.37 5.36
N LEU A 30 -0.61 -27.18 5.61
CA LEU A 30 0.16 -27.11 6.84
C LEU A 30 1.19 -25.99 6.84
N GLN A 31 1.65 -25.54 5.68
CA GLN A 31 2.73 -24.56 5.56
C GLN A 31 2.49 -23.32 6.43
N MET A 32 1.31 -22.70 6.33
CA MET A 32 0.91 -21.56 7.15
C MET A 32 -0.36 -21.84 7.94
N HIS A 33 -0.44 -23.04 8.55
CA HIS A 33 -1.52 -23.34 9.47
C HIS A 33 -1.52 -22.38 10.66
N SER A 34 -2.68 -22.02 11.21
CA SER A 34 -2.80 -21.04 12.30
C SER A 34 -1.93 -21.36 13.51
N SER A 35 -1.80 -22.64 13.84
CA SER A 35 -0.95 -23.09 14.93
C SER A 35 0.55 -22.82 14.67
N MET A 36 1.00 -22.87 13.41
CA MET A 36 2.38 -22.57 13.01
C MET A 36 2.61 -21.05 13.03
N VAL A 37 1.71 -20.28 12.42
CA VAL A 37 1.80 -18.81 12.40
C VAL A 37 1.87 -18.23 13.82
N ARG A 38 1.08 -18.76 14.76
CA ARG A 38 1.10 -18.33 16.16
C ARG A 38 2.36 -18.68 16.92
N ARG A 39 3.10 -19.69 16.48
CA ARG A 39 4.38 -20.12 17.06
C ARG A 39 5.58 -19.47 16.38
N LEU A 40 5.39 -18.62 15.38
CA LEU A 40 6.50 -17.93 14.74
C LEU A 40 7.31 -17.14 15.79
N SER A 41 8.60 -17.37 15.83
CA SER A 41 9.57 -16.67 16.66
C SER A 41 10.88 -16.53 15.91
N LEU A 42 11.71 -15.58 16.33
CA LEU A 42 13.02 -15.38 15.73
C LEU A 42 13.87 -16.64 15.97
N GLU A 43 14.28 -17.26 14.87
CA GLU A 43 15.22 -18.39 14.90
C GLU A 43 16.65 -17.88 14.86
N ARG A 44 16.92 -16.96 13.92
CA ARG A 44 18.29 -16.50 13.68
C ARG A 44 18.32 -15.15 12.99
N GLU A 45 19.31 -14.36 13.31
CA GLU A 45 19.77 -13.19 12.56
C GLU A 45 20.97 -13.59 11.70
N MET A 46 20.95 -13.18 10.43
CA MET A 46 22.00 -13.45 9.47
C MET A 46 22.73 -12.16 9.17
N GLU A 47 23.99 -12.09 9.58
CA GLU A 47 24.88 -10.94 9.41
C GLU A 47 25.76 -11.14 8.17
N GLY A 48 26.00 -10.07 7.39
CA GLY A 48 26.83 -10.14 6.19
C GLY A 48 26.73 -8.92 5.27
N HIS A 49 25.81 -8.02 5.52
CA HIS A 49 25.75 -6.71 4.90
C HIS A 49 26.31 -5.62 5.83
N THR A 50 26.77 -4.52 5.27
CA THR A 50 27.23 -3.34 6.03
C THR A 50 26.25 -2.19 5.95
N GLY A 51 25.26 -2.26 5.06
CA GLY A 51 24.19 -1.27 4.87
C GLY A 51 22.79 -1.89 5.03
N CYS A 52 21.75 -1.05 4.90
CA CYS A 52 20.35 -1.47 4.97
C CYS A 52 20.04 -2.59 3.97
N VAL A 53 19.28 -3.60 4.37
CA VAL A 53 18.88 -4.69 3.47
C VAL A 53 17.51 -4.40 2.85
N ASN A 54 17.50 -3.85 1.64
CA ASN A 54 16.28 -3.37 0.97
C ASN A 54 15.44 -4.47 0.36
N THR A 55 16.03 -5.59 -0.02
CA THR A 55 15.35 -6.64 -0.75
C THR A 55 15.87 -8.02 -0.36
N ILE A 56 14.93 -8.95 -0.21
CA ILE A 56 15.21 -10.38 -0.09
C ILE A 56 14.28 -11.17 -1.01
N ALA A 57 14.75 -12.28 -1.54
CA ALA A 57 13.94 -13.19 -2.35
C ALA A 57 14.42 -14.64 -2.23
N TRP A 58 13.48 -15.57 -2.12
CA TRP A 58 13.77 -16.99 -2.19
C TRP A 58 13.92 -17.46 -3.64
N ASN A 59 14.75 -18.48 -3.86
CA ASN A 59 14.71 -19.21 -5.12
C ASN A 59 13.45 -20.11 -5.19
N SER A 60 13.19 -20.70 -6.35
CA SER A 60 12.01 -21.54 -6.58
C SER A 60 11.93 -22.78 -5.69
N THR A 61 13.09 -23.32 -5.29
CA THR A 61 13.19 -24.52 -4.43
C THR A 61 13.19 -24.19 -2.93
N GLY A 62 13.34 -22.91 -2.54
CA GLY A 62 13.50 -22.49 -1.14
C GLY A 62 14.87 -22.83 -0.53
N SER A 63 15.79 -23.40 -1.30
CA SER A 63 17.12 -23.80 -0.80
C SER A 63 18.08 -22.63 -0.62
N LEU A 64 17.84 -21.51 -1.33
CA LEU A 64 18.65 -20.31 -1.32
C LEU A 64 17.79 -19.06 -1.09
N LEU A 65 18.37 -18.10 -0.36
CA LEU A 65 17.86 -16.75 -0.21
C LEU A 65 18.88 -15.78 -0.81
N ILE A 66 18.41 -14.79 -1.56
CA ILE A 66 19.21 -13.67 -2.08
C ILE A 66 18.82 -12.40 -1.36
N SER A 67 19.79 -11.54 -1.06
CA SER A 67 19.57 -10.19 -0.52
C SER A 67 20.36 -9.15 -1.28
N GLY A 68 19.85 -7.92 -1.28
CA GLY A 68 20.52 -6.75 -1.86
C GLY A 68 20.41 -5.56 -0.91
N SER A 69 21.47 -4.77 -0.82
CA SER A 69 21.66 -3.77 0.22
C SER A 69 22.16 -2.43 -0.33
N ASP A 70 22.16 -1.44 0.55
CA ASP A 70 22.76 -0.12 0.33
C ASP A 70 24.28 -0.18 0.18
N ASP A 71 24.91 -1.26 0.67
CA ASP A 71 26.34 -1.54 0.47
C ASP A 71 26.71 -1.96 -0.96
N THR A 72 25.76 -1.91 -1.88
CA THR A 72 25.91 -2.29 -3.29
C THR A 72 26.24 -3.76 -3.53
N GLN A 73 26.15 -4.59 -2.51
CA GLN A 73 26.44 -6.02 -2.57
C GLN A 73 25.17 -6.86 -2.68
N ILE A 74 25.32 -8.02 -3.30
CA ILE A 74 24.33 -9.11 -3.30
C ILE A 74 24.90 -10.26 -2.48
N ASN A 75 24.16 -10.67 -1.46
CA ASN A 75 24.50 -11.83 -0.64
C ASN A 75 23.59 -13.00 -0.96
N ILE A 76 24.18 -14.21 -1.05
CA ILE A 76 23.45 -15.46 -1.29
C ILE A 76 23.64 -16.35 -0.07
N TRP A 77 22.50 -16.76 0.52
CA TRP A 77 22.42 -17.48 1.76
C TRP A 77 21.87 -18.88 1.52
N ARG A 78 22.51 -19.89 2.14
CA ARG A 78 21.98 -21.25 2.14
C ARG A 78 20.93 -21.42 3.22
N TYR A 79 19.77 -21.95 2.83
CA TYR A 79 18.66 -22.16 3.76
C TYR A 79 18.97 -23.20 4.84
N SER A 80 19.63 -24.32 4.50
CA SER A 80 19.83 -25.46 5.40
C SER A 80 20.65 -25.17 6.66
N ASP A 81 21.65 -24.31 6.57
CA ASP A 81 22.57 -23.97 7.66
C ASP A 81 22.61 -22.47 7.99
N ARG A 82 21.80 -21.67 7.29
CA ARG A 82 21.70 -20.20 7.47
C ARG A 82 23.04 -19.49 7.28
N LYS A 83 23.89 -20.00 6.39
CA LYS A 83 25.22 -19.44 6.14
C LYS A 83 25.26 -18.65 4.86
N LEU A 84 26.07 -17.60 4.88
CA LEU A 84 26.47 -16.86 3.68
C LEU A 84 27.29 -17.81 2.80
N LEU A 85 26.81 -17.99 1.55
CA LEU A 85 27.52 -18.77 0.54
C LEU A 85 28.46 -17.90 -0.26
N ASN A 86 27.90 -16.81 -0.81
CA ASN A 86 28.59 -15.92 -1.72
C ASN A 86 28.20 -14.48 -1.42
N CYS A 87 29.17 -13.60 -1.51
CA CYS A 87 29.00 -12.16 -1.53
C CYS A 87 29.47 -11.67 -2.92
N ILE A 88 28.62 -10.90 -3.61
CA ILE A 88 28.89 -10.39 -4.95
C ILE A 88 28.97 -8.87 -4.86
N ASP A 89 30.17 -8.32 -5.10
CA ASP A 89 30.30 -6.92 -5.41
C ASP A 89 29.73 -6.69 -6.82
N THR A 90 28.58 -5.98 -6.88
CA THR A 90 27.85 -5.79 -8.13
C THR A 90 28.43 -4.69 -9.00
N GLY A 91 29.26 -3.82 -8.44
CA GLY A 91 29.76 -2.61 -9.08
C GLY A 91 28.67 -1.56 -9.34
N HIS A 92 27.47 -1.69 -8.78
CA HIS A 92 26.48 -0.61 -8.75
C HIS A 92 27.05 0.58 -7.98
N SER A 93 26.74 1.80 -8.41
CA SER A 93 27.20 3.03 -7.74
C SER A 93 26.29 3.51 -6.63
N THR A 94 25.09 2.91 -6.49
CA THR A 94 24.09 3.28 -5.51
C THR A 94 23.31 2.05 -5.02
N ASN A 95 22.42 2.27 -4.06
CA ASN A 95 21.60 1.27 -3.36
C ASN A 95 20.92 0.29 -4.30
N ILE A 96 20.95 -1.00 -3.94
CA ILE A 96 20.19 -2.05 -4.61
C ILE A 96 18.78 -2.09 -4.03
N PHE A 97 17.75 -1.89 -4.87
CA PHE A 97 16.36 -1.90 -4.44
C PHE A 97 15.64 -3.21 -4.72
N CYS A 98 16.10 -4.01 -5.67
CA CYS A 98 15.49 -5.29 -5.98
C CYS A 98 16.50 -6.31 -6.47
N THR A 99 16.40 -7.53 -5.95
CA THR A 99 17.13 -8.70 -6.42
C THR A 99 16.17 -9.84 -6.74
N LYS A 100 16.48 -10.67 -7.75
CA LYS A 100 15.71 -11.84 -8.13
C LYS A 100 16.62 -12.96 -8.62
N PHE A 101 16.31 -14.21 -8.24
CA PHE A 101 16.77 -15.37 -9.00
C PHE A 101 16.03 -15.44 -10.34
N ILE A 102 16.74 -15.77 -11.40
CA ILE A 102 16.11 -15.98 -12.73
C ILE A 102 15.63 -17.44 -12.77
N PRO A 103 14.32 -17.67 -12.99
CA PRO A 103 13.76 -19.02 -12.97
C PRO A 103 14.41 -19.94 -14.03
N GLU A 104 14.40 -21.24 -13.77
CA GLU A 104 14.86 -22.29 -14.70
C GLU A 104 16.32 -22.14 -15.19
N THR A 105 17.14 -21.44 -14.43
CA THR A 105 18.60 -21.34 -14.66
C THR A 105 19.42 -22.18 -13.68
N SER A 106 18.81 -23.18 -13.04
CA SER A 106 19.44 -23.96 -11.95
C SER A 106 19.99 -23.09 -10.82
N ASP A 107 19.32 -21.94 -10.58
CA ASP A 107 19.73 -20.93 -9.60
C ASP A 107 21.11 -20.28 -9.87
N GLU A 108 21.63 -20.46 -11.09
CA GLU A 108 22.93 -19.91 -11.48
C GLU A 108 22.89 -18.43 -11.85
N LYS A 109 21.72 -17.89 -12.21
CA LYS A 109 21.60 -16.49 -12.63
C LYS A 109 20.77 -15.68 -11.66
N VAL A 110 21.30 -14.51 -11.30
CA VAL A 110 20.64 -13.53 -10.42
C VAL A 110 20.63 -12.15 -11.10
N ALA A 111 19.59 -11.37 -10.83
CA ALA A 111 19.43 -10.02 -11.36
C ALA A 111 19.32 -9.02 -10.22
N SER A 112 19.86 -7.82 -10.43
CA SER A 112 19.73 -6.66 -9.54
C SER A 112 19.22 -5.45 -10.30
N GLY A 113 18.47 -4.59 -9.58
CA GLY A 113 18.08 -3.26 -10.02
C GLY A 113 18.37 -2.26 -8.93
N ALA A 114 19.01 -1.14 -9.31
CA ALA A 114 19.57 -0.20 -8.35
C ALA A 114 19.19 1.26 -8.63
N GLY A 115 19.61 2.13 -7.73
CA GLY A 115 19.38 3.57 -7.80
C GLY A 115 20.11 4.28 -8.92
N ASP A 116 21.19 3.69 -9.44
CA ASP A 116 21.95 4.17 -10.60
C ASP A 116 21.24 4.00 -11.94
N ALA A 117 19.97 3.60 -11.93
CA ALA A 117 19.15 3.37 -13.11
C ALA A 117 19.59 2.16 -13.96
N GLU A 118 20.37 1.26 -13.39
CA GLU A 118 20.89 0.09 -14.09
C GLU A 118 20.21 -1.22 -13.65
N VAL A 119 20.18 -2.17 -14.57
CA VAL A 119 19.83 -3.56 -14.30
C VAL A 119 21.03 -4.43 -14.68
N ARG A 120 21.50 -5.22 -13.72
CA ARG A 120 22.66 -6.10 -13.90
C ARG A 120 22.25 -7.55 -13.65
N VAL A 121 22.84 -8.45 -14.41
CA VAL A 121 22.64 -9.91 -14.28
C VAL A 121 23.97 -10.56 -14.05
N PHE A 122 24.08 -11.43 -13.05
CA PHE A 122 25.29 -12.14 -12.70
C PHE A 122 25.09 -13.65 -12.89
N ASN A 123 26.16 -14.35 -13.25
CA ASN A 123 26.16 -15.80 -13.35
C ASN A 123 27.05 -16.38 -12.24
N LEU A 124 26.41 -17.08 -11.30
CA LEU A 124 27.04 -17.64 -10.10
C LEU A 124 28.01 -18.79 -10.41
N SER A 125 27.93 -19.43 -11.59
CA SER A 125 28.85 -20.48 -12.00
C SER A 125 30.31 -19.98 -12.03
N TYR A 126 30.52 -18.70 -12.25
CA TYR A 126 31.87 -18.10 -12.27
C TYR A 126 32.49 -17.99 -10.87
N LEU A 127 31.71 -18.06 -9.79
CA LEU A 127 32.19 -18.02 -8.40
C LEU A 127 32.80 -19.34 -7.92
N SER A 128 32.54 -20.45 -8.62
CA SER A 128 33.01 -21.80 -8.25
C SER A 128 34.50 -22.05 -8.58
N GLY A 129 35.18 -21.13 -9.25
CA GLY A 129 36.51 -21.32 -9.82
C GLY A 129 37.73 -20.82 -9.05
N GLY A 130 37.61 -20.37 -7.81
CA GLY A 130 38.71 -20.10 -6.90
C GLY A 130 39.30 -18.68 -6.92
N ARG A 131 39.69 -18.21 -5.75
CA ARG A 131 40.23 -16.90 -5.34
C ARG A 131 39.25 -15.73 -5.45
N VAL A 132 38.80 -15.34 -4.29
CA VAL A 132 38.24 -14.04 -3.99
C VAL A 132 39.34 -12.99 -4.23
N GLU A 133 39.44 -12.46 -5.44
CA GLU A 133 40.09 -11.19 -5.68
C GLU A 133 39.05 -10.10 -5.45
N GLU A 134 39.39 -9.06 -4.73
CA GLU A 134 38.57 -7.92 -4.30
C GLU A 134 38.11 -7.02 -5.48
N THR A 135 37.76 -7.58 -6.63
CA THR A 135 37.31 -6.82 -7.80
C THR A 135 35.84 -7.09 -8.07
N ALA A 136 35.10 -6.03 -8.37
CA ALA A 136 33.68 -6.12 -8.74
C ALA A 136 33.46 -7.18 -9.82
N MET A 137 32.47 -8.04 -9.62
CA MET A 137 32.15 -9.11 -10.55
C MET A 137 31.62 -8.54 -11.87
N THR A 138 32.21 -8.94 -13.00
CA THR A 138 31.69 -8.54 -14.30
C THR A 138 30.32 -9.13 -14.55
N PRO A 139 29.29 -8.31 -14.83
CA PRO A 139 27.93 -8.80 -15.04
C PRO A 139 27.86 -9.60 -16.34
N TYR A 140 27.05 -10.69 -16.32
CA TYR A 140 26.72 -11.47 -17.52
C TYR A 140 25.93 -10.64 -18.54
N ALA A 141 25.03 -9.75 -18.05
CA ALA A 141 24.32 -8.78 -18.85
C ALA A 141 24.17 -7.46 -18.06
N HIS A 142 24.28 -6.34 -18.77
CA HIS A 142 24.24 -5.00 -18.20
C HIS A 142 23.36 -4.09 -19.04
N PHE A 143 22.28 -3.54 -18.43
CA PHE A 143 21.31 -2.69 -19.09
C PHE A 143 21.29 -1.30 -18.45
N GLN A 144 21.68 -0.27 -19.22
CA GLN A 144 21.82 1.13 -18.81
C GLN A 144 20.76 2.04 -19.46
N CYS A 145 19.60 1.53 -19.76
CA CYS A 145 18.62 2.26 -20.55
C CYS A 145 17.56 3.01 -19.75
N HIS A 146 17.45 2.81 -18.45
CA HIS A 146 16.62 3.66 -17.58
C HIS A 146 17.32 5.00 -17.29
N THR A 147 16.53 6.03 -16.96
CA THR A 147 17.03 7.36 -16.65
C THR A 147 16.87 7.75 -15.18
N LYS A 148 16.17 6.90 -14.41
CA LYS A 148 15.96 7.07 -12.96
C LYS A 148 16.03 5.71 -12.28
N ARG A 149 15.96 5.69 -10.94
CA ARG A 149 16.06 4.53 -10.07
C ARG A 149 15.19 3.36 -10.54
N VAL A 150 15.77 2.17 -10.57
CA VAL A 150 15.03 0.92 -10.82
C VAL A 150 14.52 0.40 -9.49
N LYS A 151 13.22 0.50 -9.25
CA LYS A 151 12.61 0.14 -7.96
C LYS A 151 12.20 -1.33 -7.86
N LYS A 152 11.82 -1.97 -8.96
CA LYS A 152 11.33 -3.35 -8.91
C LYS A 152 11.72 -4.13 -10.17
N LEU A 153 12.07 -5.39 -9.95
CA LEU A 153 12.25 -6.39 -10.99
C LEU A 153 11.14 -7.44 -10.90
N ALA A 154 10.67 -7.91 -12.05
CA ALA A 154 9.79 -9.07 -12.16
C ALA A 154 10.42 -10.12 -13.05
N VAL A 155 10.13 -11.38 -12.75
CA VAL A 155 10.55 -12.55 -13.50
C VAL A 155 9.34 -13.43 -13.74
N GLU A 156 9.38 -14.26 -14.79
CA GLU A 156 8.28 -15.14 -15.19
C GLU A 156 8.73 -16.59 -15.09
N VAL A 157 7.98 -17.40 -14.37
CA VAL A 157 8.19 -18.85 -14.32
C VAL A 157 7.98 -19.42 -15.74
N GLY A 158 8.89 -20.27 -16.20
CA GLY A 158 8.88 -20.77 -17.58
C GLY A 158 9.64 -19.92 -18.59
N ASN A 159 10.23 -18.79 -18.17
CA ASN A 159 10.96 -17.89 -19.07
C ASN A 159 12.31 -17.44 -18.48
N PRO A 160 13.39 -18.24 -18.67
CA PRO A 160 14.70 -17.96 -18.10
C PRO A 160 15.47 -16.83 -18.81
N ASN A 161 14.91 -16.26 -19.89
CA ASN A 161 15.65 -15.33 -20.74
C ASN A 161 15.13 -13.89 -20.67
N VAL A 162 14.04 -13.63 -19.95
CA VAL A 162 13.44 -12.30 -19.93
C VAL A 162 13.25 -11.79 -18.52
N ILE A 163 13.62 -10.54 -18.28
CA ILE A 163 13.46 -9.81 -17.03
C ILE A 163 12.69 -8.52 -17.31
N TRP A 164 11.82 -8.14 -16.40
CA TRP A 164 11.11 -6.87 -16.46
C TRP A 164 11.60 -5.94 -15.35
N SER A 165 11.76 -4.67 -15.67
CA SER A 165 12.17 -3.65 -14.72
C SER A 165 11.20 -2.47 -14.72
N ALA A 166 10.80 -2.03 -13.51
CA ALA A 166 10.00 -0.84 -13.29
C ALA A 166 10.86 0.26 -12.68
N SER A 167 10.84 1.46 -13.29
CA SER A 167 11.67 2.59 -12.89
C SER A 167 10.85 3.85 -12.63
N GLU A 168 11.38 4.72 -11.79
CA GLU A 168 10.85 6.06 -11.53
C GLU A 168 10.88 6.98 -12.76
N ASP A 169 11.52 6.56 -13.86
CA ASP A 169 11.44 7.25 -15.15
C ASP A 169 10.08 7.12 -15.84
N GLY A 170 9.16 6.34 -15.26
CA GLY A 170 7.82 6.10 -15.76
C GLY A 170 7.75 5.05 -16.84
N THR A 171 8.82 4.30 -17.09
CA THR A 171 8.84 3.21 -18.05
C THR A 171 8.96 1.85 -17.37
N LEU A 172 8.25 0.87 -17.93
CA LEU A 172 8.48 -0.53 -17.63
C LEU A 172 9.17 -1.15 -18.84
N ARG A 173 10.30 -1.77 -18.60
CA ARG A 173 11.15 -2.33 -19.66
C ARG A 173 11.20 -3.86 -19.59
N GLN A 174 11.35 -4.47 -20.77
CA GLN A 174 11.56 -5.89 -20.95
C GLN A 174 12.97 -6.10 -21.49
N HIS A 175 13.79 -6.86 -20.78
CA HIS A 175 15.17 -7.17 -21.16
C HIS A 175 15.26 -8.63 -21.55
N ASP A 176 15.63 -8.90 -22.81
CA ASP A 176 15.91 -10.25 -23.29
C ASP A 176 17.41 -10.53 -23.22
N LEU A 177 17.78 -11.51 -22.41
CA LEU A 177 19.18 -11.88 -22.16
C LEU A 177 19.86 -12.51 -23.40
N ARG A 178 19.09 -12.90 -24.41
CA ARG A 178 19.62 -13.48 -25.66
C ARG A 178 20.03 -12.42 -26.67
N GLU A 179 19.42 -11.24 -26.60
CA GLU A 179 19.65 -10.18 -27.59
C GLU A 179 20.90 -9.33 -27.27
N GLY A 180 21.51 -9.51 -26.10
CA GLY A 180 22.64 -8.70 -25.63
C GLY A 180 22.24 -7.23 -25.36
N CYS A 181 23.18 -6.45 -24.84
CA CYS A 181 22.97 -5.02 -24.55
C CYS A 181 23.13 -4.17 -25.80
N SER A 182 22.12 -4.12 -26.67
CA SER A 182 22.08 -3.20 -27.82
C SER A 182 21.40 -1.87 -27.53
N CYS A 183 21.00 -1.63 -26.27
CA CYS A 183 20.38 -0.38 -25.89
C CYS A 183 21.43 0.73 -25.77
N PRO A 184 21.19 1.90 -26.40
CA PRO A 184 22.06 3.06 -26.20
C PRO A 184 21.98 3.50 -24.74
N PRO A 185 23.08 4.05 -24.17
CA PRO A 185 23.07 4.63 -22.84
C PRO A 185 21.99 5.71 -22.72
N ALA A 186 21.43 5.88 -21.51
CA ALA A 186 20.44 6.92 -21.24
C ALA A 186 20.96 8.30 -21.68
N GLY A 187 20.16 9.02 -22.47
CA GLY A 187 20.53 10.36 -22.97
C GLY A 187 21.10 10.42 -24.38
N SER A 188 21.31 9.29 -25.07
CA SER A 188 21.73 9.33 -26.47
C SER A 188 20.54 9.69 -27.38
N SER A 189 20.66 10.81 -28.09
CA SER A 189 19.56 11.52 -28.76
C SER A 189 18.97 10.83 -30.02
N ASN A 190 19.53 9.74 -30.49
CA ASN A 190 19.21 9.23 -31.83
C ASN A 190 18.80 7.76 -31.96
N GLN A 191 18.68 7.03 -30.85
CA GLN A 191 18.26 5.62 -30.92
C GLN A 191 17.16 5.30 -29.92
N GLU A 192 15.99 4.89 -30.43
CA GLU A 192 14.91 4.43 -29.58
C GLU A 192 15.27 3.09 -28.94
N CYS A 193 15.17 3.06 -27.61
CA CYS A 193 15.38 1.83 -26.87
C CYS A 193 14.21 0.84 -27.13
N ARG A 194 14.52 -0.33 -27.68
CA ARG A 194 13.54 -1.37 -27.99
C ARG A 194 13.01 -2.10 -26.76
N SER A 195 13.65 -1.94 -25.60
CA SER A 195 13.29 -2.63 -24.36
C SER A 195 12.04 -2.05 -23.69
N VAL A 196 11.54 -0.87 -24.07
CA VAL A 196 10.35 -0.27 -23.46
C VAL A 196 9.11 -1.08 -23.81
N LEU A 197 8.50 -1.69 -22.77
CA LEU A 197 7.21 -2.40 -22.91
C LEU A 197 6.03 -1.47 -22.63
N LEU A 198 6.12 -0.65 -21.59
CA LEU A 198 5.09 0.34 -21.22
C LEU A 198 5.77 1.71 -21.01
N ASP A 199 5.22 2.73 -21.66
CA ASP A 199 5.54 4.13 -21.38
C ASP A 199 4.37 4.79 -20.66
N LEU A 200 4.56 5.06 -19.38
CA LEU A 200 3.55 5.60 -18.47
C LEU A 200 3.90 7.03 -17.99
N ARG A 201 4.84 7.70 -18.64
CA ARG A 201 5.30 9.05 -18.29
C ARG A 201 4.18 10.09 -18.22
N GLY A 202 3.10 9.91 -18.95
CA GLY A 202 1.90 10.77 -18.90
C GLY A 202 0.66 10.12 -18.27
N ALA A 203 0.81 9.01 -17.52
CA ALA A 203 -0.30 8.17 -17.10
C ALA A 203 -0.78 8.39 -15.65
N ALA A 204 -0.16 9.27 -14.87
CA ALA A 204 -0.58 9.51 -13.49
C ALA A 204 -1.92 10.24 -13.43
N LYS A 205 -2.81 9.74 -12.58
CA LYS A 205 -4.15 10.28 -12.31
C LYS A 205 -4.18 10.95 -10.94
N ARG A 206 -4.69 12.16 -10.86
CA ARG A 206 -4.96 12.84 -9.58
C ARG A 206 -6.33 12.48 -9.01
N SER A 207 -7.29 12.25 -9.88
CA SER A 207 -8.63 11.78 -9.52
C SER A 207 -9.20 10.94 -10.67
N LEU A 208 -10.27 10.21 -10.38
CA LEU A 208 -10.95 9.41 -11.40
C LEU A 208 -11.65 10.29 -12.45
N ALA A 209 -12.06 11.51 -12.08
CA ALA A 209 -12.75 12.43 -12.98
C ALA A 209 -11.82 13.10 -14.02
N GLU A 210 -10.52 13.16 -13.74
CA GLU A 210 -9.55 13.84 -14.58
C GLU A 210 -8.80 12.87 -15.50
N PRO A 211 -8.54 13.28 -16.75
CA PRO A 211 -7.70 12.50 -17.64
C PRO A 211 -6.25 12.44 -17.10
N PRO A 212 -5.50 11.36 -17.35
CA PRO A 212 -4.11 11.27 -16.96
C PRO A 212 -3.28 12.33 -17.67
N LYS A 213 -2.46 13.10 -16.93
CA LYS A 213 -1.65 14.23 -17.48
C LYS A 213 -0.30 14.39 -16.81
N HIS A 214 -0.09 13.71 -15.67
CA HIS A 214 1.12 13.90 -14.86
C HIS A 214 2.11 12.75 -15.06
N PRO A 215 3.42 12.99 -14.85
CA PRO A 215 4.41 11.94 -14.84
C PRO A 215 4.09 10.89 -13.77
N LEU A 216 4.06 9.61 -14.16
CA LEU A 216 3.90 8.49 -13.25
C LEU A 216 5.27 7.86 -13.00
N GLN A 217 5.77 7.92 -11.78
CA GLN A 217 6.96 7.18 -11.36
C GLN A 217 6.55 5.78 -10.95
N LEU A 218 7.16 4.74 -11.53
CA LEU A 218 6.84 3.37 -11.16
C LEU A 218 7.62 2.96 -9.92
N LYS A 219 6.90 2.40 -8.93
CA LYS A 219 7.47 1.94 -7.67
C LYS A 219 7.45 0.41 -7.55
N SER A 220 6.50 -0.26 -8.21
CA SER A 220 6.36 -1.71 -8.12
C SER A 220 5.74 -2.29 -9.40
N CYS A 221 6.14 -3.52 -9.72
CA CYS A 221 5.50 -4.34 -10.74
C CYS A 221 5.50 -5.81 -10.31
N ASP A 222 4.54 -6.58 -10.83
CA ASP A 222 4.46 -8.02 -10.60
C ASP A 222 3.84 -8.73 -11.82
N ILE A 223 4.21 -10.00 -12.04
CA ILE A 223 3.67 -10.85 -13.09
C ILE A 223 2.94 -12.01 -12.42
N SER A 224 1.72 -12.27 -12.88
CA SER A 224 0.92 -13.37 -12.33
C SER A 224 1.55 -14.73 -12.66
N VAL A 225 1.84 -15.52 -11.62
CA VAL A 225 2.39 -16.88 -11.77
C VAL A 225 1.42 -17.78 -12.52
N THR A 226 0.12 -17.69 -12.24
CA THR A 226 -0.93 -18.52 -12.88
C THR A 226 -1.35 -18.03 -14.24
N ARG A 227 -1.20 -16.74 -14.52
CA ARG A 227 -1.56 -16.06 -15.78
C ARG A 227 -0.45 -15.12 -16.23
N PRO A 228 0.65 -15.66 -16.79
CA PRO A 228 1.87 -14.87 -17.06
C PRO A 228 1.69 -13.70 -18.04
N HIS A 229 0.60 -13.69 -18.82
CA HIS A 229 0.26 -12.56 -19.68
C HIS A 229 -0.24 -11.32 -18.90
N LEU A 230 -0.62 -11.47 -17.62
CA LEU A 230 -1.06 -10.37 -16.79
C LEU A 230 0.12 -9.72 -16.06
N LEU A 231 0.19 -8.41 -16.19
CA LEU A 231 1.22 -7.55 -15.60
C LEU A 231 0.53 -6.50 -14.75
N LEU A 232 0.91 -6.43 -13.47
CA LEU A 232 0.42 -5.45 -12.49
C LEU A 232 1.48 -4.38 -12.26
N VAL A 233 1.07 -3.12 -12.24
CA VAL A 233 1.98 -1.97 -12.06
C VAL A 233 1.41 -1.00 -11.03
N GLY A 234 2.25 -0.56 -10.10
CA GLY A 234 1.98 0.49 -9.11
C GLY A 234 3.00 1.61 -9.21
N GLY A 235 2.56 2.83 -8.91
CA GLY A 235 3.43 4.00 -9.05
C GLY A 235 3.06 5.16 -8.11
N SER A 236 3.46 6.36 -8.49
CA SER A 236 3.34 7.60 -7.71
C SER A 236 1.93 8.19 -7.65
N ASP A 237 0.91 7.37 -7.88
CA ASP A 237 -0.49 7.75 -7.68
C ASP A 237 -1.26 6.64 -6.93
N ALA A 238 -2.56 6.85 -6.70
CA ALA A 238 -3.40 5.93 -5.94
C ALA A 238 -3.89 4.72 -6.74
N PHE A 239 -3.59 4.63 -8.05
CA PHE A 239 -4.18 3.63 -8.93
C PHE A 239 -3.19 2.54 -9.31
N ALA A 240 -3.42 1.30 -8.87
CA ALA A 240 -2.74 0.15 -9.45
C ALA A 240 -3.38 -0.19 -10.81
N ARG A 241 -2.58 -0.65 -11.75
CA ARG A 241 -2.96 -0.87 -13.15
C ARG A 241 -2.65 -2.29 -13.58
N LEU A 242 -3.63 -2.93 -14.20
CA LEU A 242 -3.48 -4.26 -14.80
C LEU A 242 -3.38 -4.15 -16.32
N TYR A 243 -2.34 -4.73 -16.86
CA TYR A 243 -2.14 -4.84 -18.31
C TYR A 243 -2.15 -6.30 -18.75
N ASP A 244 -2.71 -6.56 -19.94
CA ASP A 244 -2.52 -7.83 -20.65
C ASP A 244 -1.42 -7.62 -21.69
N ARG A 245 -0.28 -8.30 -21.51
CA ARG A 245 0.89 -8.18 -22.38
C ARG A 245 0.60 -8.55 -23.85
N ARG A 246 -0.41 -9.40 -24.08
CA ARG A 246 -0.85 -9.80 -25.44
C ARG A 246 -1.56 -8.69 -26.18
N MET A 247 -2.10 -7.70 -25.44
CA MET A 247 -2.80 -6.54 -26.00
C MET A 247 -1.88 -5.33 -26.20
N LEU A 248 -0.63 -5.42 -25.78
CA LEU A 248 0.33 -4.33 -25.93
C LEU A 248 0.91 -4.35 -27.35
N HIS A 249 0.83 -3.21 -28.02
CA HIS A 249 1.41 -3.04 -29.35
C HIS A 249 2.91 -2.75 -29.26
N PRO A 250 3.73 -3.25 -30.21
CA PRO A 250 5.14 -2.88 -30.30
C PRO A 250 5.31 -1.36 -30.37
N MET A 251 6.29 -0.83 -29.65
CA MET A 251 6.53 0.63 -29.54
C MET A 251 6.73 1.34 -30.89
N SER A 252 7.22 0.62 -31.93
CA SER A 252 7.35 1.16 -33.28
C SER A 252 6.02 1.63 -33.90
N SER A 253 4.88 1.10 -33.45
CA SER A 253 3.55 1.52 -33.91
C SER A 253 2.94 2.66 -33.06
N CYS A 254 3.52 2.96 -31.90
CA CYS A 254 2.98 3.93 -30.93
C CYS A 254 3.46 5.38 -31.14
N ARG A 255 4.32 5.66 -32.11
CA ARG A 255 4.89 7.00 -32.39
C ARG A 255 3.88 8.13 -32.61
N ARG A 256 2.57 7.84 -32.70
CA ARG A 256 1.56 8.85 -33.06
C ARG A 256 0.56 9.22 -31.98
N LYS A 257 0.61 8.65 -30.79
CA LYS A 257 -0.40 8.98 -29.76
C LYS A 257 0.23 9.26 -28.41
N ASN A 258 0.11 10.49 -27.95
CA ASN A 258 0.36 10.93 -26.59
C ASN A 258 -0.62 10.31 -25.54
N SER A 259 -1.18 9.13 -25.82
CA SER A 259 -2.09 8.44 -24.92
C SER A 259 -1.40 7.22 -24.30
N PRO A 260 -1.52 7.02 -22.98
CA PRO A 260 -0.96 5.84 -22.32
C PRO A 260 -1.58 4.55 -22.92
N PRO A 261 -0.86 3.41 -22.87
CA PRO A 261 -1.35 2.14 -23.36
C PRO A 261 -2.64 1.72 -22.65
N PRO A 262 -3.54 0.97 -23.31
CA PRO A 262 -4.82 0.60 -22.73
C PRO A 262 -4.62 -0.30 -21.49
N CYS A 263 -5.19 0.11 -20.38
CA CYS A 263 -5.22 -0.64 -19.13
C CYS A 263 -6.45 -1.56 -19.11
N VAL A 264 -6.28 -2.81 -18.67
CA VAL A 264 -7.39 -3.76 -18.54
C VAL A 264 -8.30 -3.37 -17.37
N ASN A 265 -7.69 -3.13 -16.20
CA ASN A 265 -8.40 -2.73 -14.98
C ASN A 265 -7.56 -1.75 -14.17
N TYR A 266 -8.25 -0.85 -13.49
CA TYR A 266 -7.70 -0.04 -12.42
C TYR A 266 -8.17 -0.56 -11.07
N PHE A 267 -7.30 -0.49 -10.06
CA PHE A 267 -7.60 -0.85 -8.68
C PHE A 267 -7.31 0.35 -7.78
N CYS A 268 -8.28 0.76 -7.01
CA CYS A 268 -8.13 1.83 -6.02
C CYS A 268 -9.29 1.77 -5.02
N PRO A 269 -9.06 1.88 -3.71
CA PRO A 269 -10.14 2.07 -2.75
C PRO A 269 -10.93 3.34 -3.06
N ILE A 270 -12.27 3.25 -3.05
CA ILE A 270 -13.14 4.36 -3.46
C ILE A 270 -12.84 5.67 -2.74
N HIS A 271 -12.49 5.61 -1.44
CA HIS A 271 -12.17 6.78 -0.63
C HIS A 271 -10.81 7.43 -0.94
N LEU A 272 -9.95 6.76 -1.72
CA LEU A 272 -8.66 7.29 -2.19
C LEU A 272 -8.75 7.87 -3.61
N SER A 273 -9.85 7.63 -4.33
CA SER A 273 -9.98 7.97 -5.75
C SER A 273 -10.27 9.45 -6.03
N GLU A 274 -10.83 10.20 -5.05
CA GLU A 274 -11.23 11.60 -5.24
C GLU A 274 -10.15 12.63 -4.94
N ARG A 275 -9.12 12.28 -4.19
CA ARG A 275 -8.13 13.24 -3.71
C ARG A 275 -6.72 12.81 -4.10
N GLY A 276 -6.22 13.38 -5.19
CA GLY A 276 -4.79 13.41 -5.45
C GLY A 276 -4.05 14.17 -4.33
N ARG A 277 -3.83 13.51 -3.21
CA ARG A 277 -2.83 13.98 -2.25
C ARG A 277 -1.48 13.78 -2.90
N SER A 278 -0.65 14.80 -2.97
CA SER A 278 0.68 14.74 -3.58
C SER A 278 1.61 13.71 -2.93
N SER A 279 1.28 13.25 -1.73
CA SER A 279 2.07 12.26 -0.97
C SER A 279 1.52 10.84 -1.04
N LEU A 280 0.32 10.60 -1.59
CA LEU A 280 -0.26 9.26 -1.68
C LEU A 280 0.27 8.52 -2.90
N HIS A 281 0.96 7.42 -2.70
CA HIS A 281 1.49 6.57 -3.76
C HIS A 281 1.51 5.10 -3.34
N LEU A 282 1.60 4.22 -4.32
CA LEU A 282 1.76 2.79 -4.10
C LEU A 282 3.23 2.46 -3.84
N THR A 283 3.53 1.82 -2.71
CA THR A 283 4.87 1.30 -2.40
C THR A 283 5.05 -0.11 -2.95
N HIS A 284 4.00 -0.93 -2.94
CA HIS A 284 4.06 -2.30 -3.42
C HIS A 284 2.74 -2.78 -4.00
N VAL A 285 2.82 -3.60 -5.06
CA VAL A 285 1.70 -4.35 -5.63
C VAL A 285 2.12 -5.78 -5.90
N THR A 286 1.24 -6.76 -5.64
CA THR A 286 1.52 -8.18 -5.91
C THR A 286 0.24 -8.96 -6.15
N PHE A 287 0.34 -10.03 -6.97
CA PHE A 287 -0.74 -10.99 -7.15
C PHE A 287 -0.79 -12.00 -5.99
N SER A 288 -1.98 -12.51 -5.71
CA SER A 288 -2.12 -13.69 -4.87
C SER A 288 -1.53 -14.94 -5.55
N PRO A 289 -1.11 -15.96 -4.79
CA PRO A 289 -0.53 -17.19 -5.36
C PRO A 289 -1.45 -17.88 -6.37
N ASN A 290 -2.78 -17.81 -6.17
CA ASN A 290 -3.79 -18.36 -7.11
C ASN A 290 -4.09 -17.40 -8.28
N GLY A 291 -3.55 -16.18 -8.29
CA GLY A 291 -3.74 -15.16 -9.32
C GLY A 291 -5.17 -14.60 -9.40
N GLU A 292 -5.97 -14.70 -8.34
CA GLU A 292 -7.36 -14.22 -8.32
C GLU A 292 -7.54 -12.88 -7.61
N GLU A 293 -6.57 -12.51 -6.78
CA GLU A 293 -6.60 -11.29 -5.96
C GLU A 293 -5.32 -10.48 -6.15
N VAL A 294 -5.41 -9.21 -5.82
CA VAL A 294 -4.31 -8.23 -5.85
C VAL A 294 -4.18 -7.60 -4.49
N LEU A 295 -2.95 -7.52 -3.99
CA LEU A 295 -2.60 -6.83 -2.76
C LEU A 295 -1.89 -5.53 -3.10
N THR A 296 -2.31 -4.43 -2.47
CA THR A 296 -1.73 -3.09 -2.67
C THR A 296 -1.32 -2.49 -1.33
N SER A 297 -0.10 -1.98 -1.26
CA SER A 297 0.42 -1.23 -0.12
C SER A 297 0.62 0.22 -0.51
N TYR A 298 0.20 1.15 0.33
CA TYR A 298 0.26 2.59 0.08
C TYR A 298 1.11 3.31 1.12
N SER A 299 1.88 4.29 0.68
CA SER A 299 2.53 5.23 1.58
C SER A 299 1.49 6.11 2.28
N GLY A 300 1.63 6.26 3.59
CA GLY A 300 0.70 7.04 4.41
C GLY A 300 -0.69 6.43 4.55
N GLU A 301 -0.91 5.16 4.18
CA GLU A 301 -2.19 4.47 4.20
C GLU A 301 -2.03 3.00 4.63
N HIS A 302 -3.10 2.24 4.49
CA HIS A 302 -3.18 0.82 4.85
C HIS A 302 -2.85 -0.11 3.68
N VAL A 303 -2.80 -1.40 3.95
CA VAL A 303 -2.75 -2.46 2.93
C VAL A 303 -4.18 -2.84 2.57
N TYR A 304 -4.44 -3.03 1.26
CA TYR A 304 -5.75 -3.35 0.72
C TYR A 304 -5.70 -4.57 -0.20
N LEU A 305 -6.72 -5.42 -0.08
CA LEU A 305 -6.95 -6.58 -0.94
C LEU A 305 -8.08 -6.28 -1.92
N MET A 306 -7.91 -6.69 -3.17
CA MET A 306 -8.86 -6.47 -4.26
C MET A 306 -9.03 -7.73 -5.09
N ASP A 307 -10.25 -8.00 -5.60
CA ASP A 307 -10.55 -9.14 -6.46
C ASP A 307 -10.22 -8.81 -7.93
N LEU A 308 -9.61 -9.76 -8.62
CA LEU A 308 -9.32 -9.64 -10.06
C LEU A 308 -10.53 -10.04 -10.92
N LYS A 309 -11.39 -10.96 -10.42
CA LYS A 309 -12.58 -11.44 -11.12
C LYS A 309 -13.67 -10.38 -11.11
N GLN A 310 -14.12 -10.00 -12.30
CA GLN A 310 -15.33 -9.22 -12.50
C GLN A 310 -16.54 -10.12 -12.21
N GLY A 311 -17.44 -9.71 -11.29
CA GLY A 311 -18.74 -10.37 -11.10
C GLY A 311 -18.86 -11.32 -9.92
N GLY A 312 -17.91 -11.35 -8.99
CA GLY A 312 -18.15 -11.95 -7.66
C GLY A 312 -19.15 -11.09 -6.86
N GLU A 313 -19.98 -11.70 -6.02
CA GLU A 313 -20.97 -10.99 -5.19
C GLU A 313 -20.42 -9.82 -4.36
N ASN A 314 -19.10 -9.72 -4.19
CA ASN A 314 -18.41 -8.71 -3.39
C ASN A 314 -17.49 -7.77 -4.18
N SER A 315 -17.31 -7.97 -5.49
CA SER A 315 -16.45 -7.09 -6.31
C SER A 315 -17.26 -5.88 -6.77
N MET A 316 -17.08 -4.73 -6.09
CA MET A 316 -17.71 -3.48 -6.49
C MET A 316 -16.81 -2.75 -7.49
N GLN A 317 -17.23 -2.70 -8.74
CA GLN A 317 -16.73 -1.73 -9.70
C GLN A 317 -17.45 -0.41 -9.48
N TYR A 318 -16.72 0.69 -9.57
CA TYR A 318 -17.27 2.03 -9.45
C TYR A 318 -16.72 2.95 -10.54
N THR A 319 -17.52 3.93 -10.90
CA THR A 319 -17.16 5.01 -11.81
C THR A 319 -17.14 6.35 -11.05
N CYS A 320 -16.71 7.41 -11.69
CA CYS A 320 -16.75 8.76 -11.11
C CYS A 320 -18.16 9.15 -10.64
N GLY A 321 -19.21 8.75 -11.39
CA GLY A 321 -20.59 9.00 -11.00
C GLY A 321 -21.04 8.25 -9.75
N ASP A 322 -20.48 7.06 -9.53
CA ASP A 322 -20.80 6.23 -8.36
C ASP A 322 -20.11 6.76 -7.09
N VAL A 323 -18.94 7.37 -7.22
CA VAL A 323 -18.26 8.04 -6.11
C VAL A 323 -19.12 9.17 -5.55
N ALA A 324 -19.73 9.99 -6.41
CA ALA A 324 -20.64 11.04 -5.97
C ALA A 324 -21.90 10.47 -5.26
N LYS A 325 -22.46 9.39 -5.79
CA LYS A 325 -23.64 8.70 -5.19
C LYS A 325 -23.31 8.03 -3.85
N HIS A 326 -22.07 7.64 -3.64
CA HIS A 326 -21.63 6.99 -2.40
C HIS A 326 -21.86 7.85 -1.15
N TRP A 327 -21.86 9.17 -1.33
CA TRP A 327 -22.03 10.17 -0.28
C TRP A 327 -23.44 10.75 -0.20
N SER A 328 -24.28 10.54 -1.24
CA SER A 328 -25.58 11.20 -1.37
C SER A 328 -26.69 10.36 -0.76
N PHE A 329 -27.66 11.05 -0.16
CA PHE A 329 -28.95 10.46 0.16
C PHE A 329 -29.74 10.30 -1.13
N SER A 330 -29.93 9.06 -1.59
CA SER A 330 -30.89 8.74 -2.63
C SER A 330 -32.12 8.14 -1.94
N PRO A 331 -33.28 8.82 -1.96
CA PRO A 331 -34.51 8.15 -1.58
C PRO A 331 -34.69 6.98 -2.55
N VAL A 332 -34.68 5.77 -2.01
CA VAL A 332 -34.92 4.56 -2.82
C VAL A 332 -36.31 4.72 -3.43
N LEU A 333 -36.37 5.01 -4.73
CA LEU A 333 -37.59 4.88 -5.49
C LEU A 333 -37.97 3.38 -5.44
N ASP A 334 -39.04 3.09 -4.72
CA ASP A 334 -39.66 1.78 -4.71
C ASP A 334 -39.93 1.36 -6.16
N GLY A 335 -39.29 0.29 -6.62
CA GLY A 335 -39.59 -0.21 -7.94
C GLY A 335 -38.56 -1.09 -8.66
N VAL A 336 -37.60 -1.65 -7.97
CA VAL A 336 -36.85 -2.78 -8.54
C VAL A 336 -36.96 -3.97 -7.60
N GLU A 337 -38.00 -4.76 -7.81
CA GLU A 337 -38.09 -6.12 -7.28
C GLU A 337 -36.92 -6.93 -7.85
N PHE A 338 -35.90 -7.14 -7.03
CA PHE A 338 -34.98 -8.25 -7.27
C PHE A 338 -35.74 -9.54 -6.97
N SER A 339 -36.13 -10.25 -8.00
CA SER A 339 -36.65 -11.60 -7.91
C SER A 339 -35.71 -12.47 -7.08
N PRO A 340 -36.19 -13.16 -6.04
CA PRO A 340 -35.35 -14.09 -5.31
C PRO A 340 -35.02 -15.26 -6.26
N VAL A 341 -33.71 -15.45 -6.53
CA VAL A 341 -33.27 -16.71 -7.14
C VAL A 341 -33.60 -17.81 -6.12
N GLU A 342 -34.60 -18.59 -6.42
CA GLU A 342 -35.00 -19.77 -5.66
C GLU A 342 -33.80 -20.73 -5.62
N ALA A 343 -33.23 -20.89 -4.42
CA ALA A 343 -32.31 -21.96 -4.13
C ALA A 343 -33.08 -23.30 -4.27
N VAL A 344 -32.74 -24.09 -5.29
CA VAL A 344 -33.18 -25.43 -5.47
C VAL A 344 -32.85 -26.24 -4.21
N ALA A 345 -33.86 -26.53 -3.41
CA ALA A 345 -33.73 -27.29 -2.20
C ALA A 345 -33.47 -28.77 -2.53
N SER A 346 -32.22 -29.18 -2.38
CA SER A 346 -31.85 -30.58 -2.31
C SER A 346 -32.28 -31.15 -0.96
N LYS A 347 -33.22 -32.09 -1.01
CA LYS A 347 -33.73 -32.82 0.16
C LYS A 347 -32.72 -33.90 0.56
N ASN A 348 -31.93 -33.66 1.59
CA ASN A 348 -31.31 -34.67 2.43
C ASN A 348 -30.72 -34.00 3.66
N ILE A 349 -31.44 -33.94 4.78
CA ILE A 349 -30.89 -33.33 5.99
C ILE A 349 -31.68 -33.76 7.24
N SER A 350 -31.06 -34.55 8.09
CA SER A 350 -31.37 -34.59 9.52
C SER A 350 -30.18 -34.18 10.42
N SER A 351 -28.94 -34.11 9.90
CA SER A 351 -27.76 -33.70 10.65
C SER A 351 -27.40 -32.21 10.52
N ALA A 352 -27.85 -31.53 9.48
CA ALA A 352 -27.50 -30.10 9.21
C ALA A 352 -28.17 -29.10 10.18
N LYS A 353 -29.35 -29.43 10.73
CA LYS A 353 -30.08 -28.49 11.61
C LYS A 353 -29.40 -28.23 12.96
N SER A 354 -28.59 -29.15 13.48
CA SER A 354 -27.87 -28.97 14.75
C SER A 354 -26.62 -28.08 14.57
N TYR A 355 -25.97 -28.18 13.43
CA TYR A 355 -24.76 -27.39 13.14
C TYR A 355 -25.09 -25.91 12.90
N ASP A 356 -26.15 -25.60 12.20
CA ASP A 356 -26.61 -24.23 11.94
C ASP A 356 -26.99 -23.49 13.24
N THR A 357 -27.60 -24.18 14.22
CA THR A 357 -27.98 -23.56 15.52
C THR A 357 -26.77 -23.17 16.36
N VAL A 358 -25.70 -23.96 16.37
CA VAL A 358 -24.48 -23.68 17.10
C VAL A 358 -23.75 -22.48 16.48
N GLN A 359 -23.70 -22.41 15.15
CA GLN A 359 -23.08 -21.27 14.43
C GLN A 359 -23.83 -19.95 14.69
N ILE A 360 -25.16 -19.95 14.63
CA ILE A 360 -25.97 -18.76 14.93
C ILE A 360 -25.80 -18.34 16.40
N GLY A 361 -25.74 -19.29 17.34
CA GLY A 361 -25.45 -19.01 18.75
C GLY A 361 -24.10 -18.31 18.95
N LYS A 362 -23.07 -18.72 18.19
CA LYS A 362 -21.75 -18.11 18.22
C LYS A 362 -21.77 -16.68 17.64
N CYS A 363 -22.43 -16.46 16.50
CA CYS A 363 -22.59 -15.14 15.93
C CYS A 363 -23.30 -14.16 16.89
N LYS A 364 -24.32 -14.65 17.62
CA LYS A 364 -25.01 -13.83 18.62
C LYS A 364 -24.11 -13.44 19.78
N LYS A 365 -23.27 -14.35 20.29
CA LYS A 365 -22.27 -14.03 21.34
C LYS A 365 -21.26 -12.98 20.84
N LEU A 366 -20.78 -13.13 19.61
CA LEU A 366 -19.87 -12.12 19.02
C LEU A 366 -20.52 -10.75 18.88
N MET A 367 -21.79 -10.71 18.49
CA MET A 367 -22.54 -9.46 18.43
C MET A 367 -22.79 -8.86 19.81
N GLU A 368 -22.95 -9.66 20.85
CA GLU A 368 -23.04 -9.20 22.23
C GLU A 368 -21.72 -8.55 22.68
N ILE A 369 -20.58 -9.19 22.43
CA ILE A 369 -19.26 -8.60 22.68
C ILE A 369 -19.11 -7.25 21.95
N ALA A 370 -19.48 -7.17 20.67
CA ALA A 370 -19.38 -5.94 19.90
C ALA A 370 -20.24 -4.80 20.48
N LYS A 371 -21.44 -5.11 20.98
CA LYS A 371 -22.34 -4.16 21.64
C LYS A 371 -21.78 -3.71 23.00
N THR A 372 -21.28 -4.64 23.80
CA THR A 372 -20.64 -4.32 25.09
C THR A 372 -19.44 -3.38 24.89
N CYS A 373 -18.56 -3.64 23.92
CA CYS A 373 -17.45 -2.74 23.59
C CYS A 373 -17.93 -1.34 23.20
N LEU A 374 -19.07 -1.23 22.51
CA LEU A 374 -19.65 0.06 22.14
C LEU A 374 -20.25 0.79 23.35
N GLU A 375 -20.95 0.08 24.24
CA GLU A 375 -21.60 0.62 25.43
C GLU A 375 -20.59 1.04 26.50
N GLU A 376 -19.54 0.25 26.73
CA GLU A 376 -18.47 0.56 27.67
C GLU A 376 -17.58 1.71 27.20
N GLY A 377 -17.63 2.06 25.90
CA GLY A 377 -16.77 3.12 25.34
C GLY A 377 -15.29 2.78 25.30
N ALA A 378 -14.95 1.48 25.34
CA ALA A 378 -13.59 0.98 25.39
C ALA A 378 -13.41 -0.22 24.46
N LYS A 379 -12.13 -0.55 24.15
CA LYS A 379 -11.78 -1.76 23.38
C LYS A 379 -12.48 -1.87 22.02
N TYR A 380 -12.74 -0.75 21.35
CA TYR A 380 -13.42 -0.71 20.04
C TYR A 380 -12.80 -1.63 18.99
N TYR A 381 -11.48 -1.82 19.04
CA TYR A 381 -10.76 -2.70 18.12
C TYR A 381 -11.32 -4.13 18.17
N TYR A 382 -11.52 -4.70 19.37
CA TYR A 382 -12.04 -6.06 19.56
C TYR A 382 -13.50 -6.18 19.15
N GLY A 383 -14.31 -5.15 19.39
CA GLY A 383 -15.68 -5.08 18.90
C GLY A 383 -15.78 -5.13 17.39
N ILE A 384 -14.86 -4.46 16.69
CA ILE A 384 -14.75 -4.48 15.23
C ILE A 384 -14.31 -5.87 14.75
N GLU A 385 -13.33 -6.51 15.40
CA GLU A 385 -12.91 -7.87 15.07
C GLU A 385 -14.06 -8.89 15.25
N ALA A 386 -14.85 -8.76 16.32
CA ALA A 386 -16.02 -9.59 16.51
C ALA A 386 -17.05 -9.42 15.37
N CYS A 387 -17.28 -8.20 14.90
CA CYS A 387 -18.14 -7.95 13.75
C CYS A 387 -17.54 -8.51 12.45
N ASN A 388 -16.23 -8.38 12.24
CA ASN A 388 -15.55 -8.96 11.07
C ASN A 388 -15.70 -10.48 11.03
N GLU A 389 -15.54 -11.14 12.18
CA GLU A 389 -15.74 -12.59 12.28
C GLU A 389 -17.19 -13.00 11.91
N VAL A 390 -18.20 -12.23 12.33
CA VAL A 390 -19.61 -12.49 11.97
C VAL A 390 -19.85 -12.30 10.47
N LEU A 391 -19.29 -11.24 9.86
CA LEU A 391 -19.57 -10.88 8.46
C LEU A 391 -18.75 -11.71 7.46
N ASP A 392 -17.47 -11.94 7.75
CA ASP A 392 -16.48 -12.48 6.84
C ASP A 392 -15.97 -13.87 7.24
N GLY A 393 -16.33 -14.36 8.46
CA GLY A 393 -15.95 -15.66 8.99
C GLY A 393 -16.58 -16.88 8.31
N GLY A 394 -17.44 -16.66 7.30
CA GLY A 394 -18.06 -17.73 6.51
C GLY A 394 -19.32 -18.31 7.13
N TYR A 395 -19.90 -17.67 8.12
CA TYR A 395 -21.16 -18.08 8.74
C TYR A 395 -22.37 -17.75 7.85
N LYS A 396 -23.35 -18.64 7.82
CA LYS A 396 -24.65 -18.36 7.20
C LYS A 396 -25.48 -17.53 8.17
N ILE A 397 -25.52 -16.23 7.98
CA ILE A 397 -26.28 -15.27 8.79
C ILE A 397 -27.51 -14.79 8.01
N ASP A 398 -28.59 -14.50 8.75
CA ASP A 398 -29.81 -13.92 8.17
C ASP A 398 -29.61 -12.43 7.82
N ARG A 399 -30.56 -11.88 7.06
CA ARG A 399 -30.49 -10.46 6.62
C ARG A 399 -30.51 -9.49 7.81
N GLN A 400 -31.29 -9.79 8.85
CA GLN A 400 -31.42 -8.91 10.01
C GLN A 400 -30.14 -8.87 10.84
N LEU A 401 -29.55 -10.03 11.14
CA LEU A 401 -28.28 -10.11 11.86
C LEU A 401 -27.16 -9.43 11.07
N ARG A 402 -27.13 -9.59 9.74
CA ARG A 402 -26.19 -8.92 8.87
C ARG A 402 -26.34 -7.39 8.93
N HIS A 403 -27.58 -6.90 8.85
CA HIS A 403 -27.89 -5.47 8.99
C HIS A 403 -27.43 -4.92 10.35
N ASP A 404 -27.76 -5.61 11.45
CA ASP A 404 -27.42 -5.17 12.80
C ASP A 404 -25.91 -5.17 13.02
N CYS A 405 -25.21 -6.17 12.48
CA CYS A 405 -23.75 -6.25 12.52
C CYS A 405 -23.08 -5.10 11.77
N LEU A 406 -23.52 -4.80 10.55
CA LEU A 406 -23.02 -3.67 9.77
C LEU A 406 -23.22 -2.33 10.49
N CYS A 407 -24.41 -2.09 11.05
CA CYS A 407 -24.68 -0.87 11.82
C CYS A 407 -23.84 -0.78 13.11
N THR A 408 -23.59 -1.90 13.77
CA THR A 408 -22.78 -1.93 15.00
C THR A 408 -21.31 -1.73 14.68
N ARG A 409 -20.78 -2.37 13.61
CA ARG A 409 -19.40 -2.17 13.15
C ARG A 409 -19.17 -0.73 12.72
N ALA A 410 -20.11 -0.12 12.00
CA ALA A 410 -20.03 1.29 11.61
C ALA A 410 -19.97 2.21 12.83
N ALA A 411 -20.81 1.99 13.85
CA ALA A 411 -20.76 2.76 15.10
C ALA A 411 -19.41 2.62 15.81
N LEU A 412 -18.84 1.41 15.87
CA LEU A 412 -17.53 1.17 16.44
C LEU A 412 -16.41 1.89 15.68
N PHE A 413 -16.46 1.93 14.35
CA PHE A 413 -15.53 2.71 13.54
C PHE A 413 -15.60 4.20 13.87
N LEU A 414 -16.80 4.76 13.99
CA LEU A 414 -17.01 6.18 14.30
C LEU A 414 -16.49 6.56 15.69
N GLN A 415 -16.50 5.64 16.65
CA GLN A 415 -15.96 5.84 17.98
C GLN A 415 -14.43 5.64 18.03
N ARG A 416 -13.89 4.66 17.31
CA ARG A 416 -12.45 4.39 17.26
C ARG A 416 -11.66 5.51 16.59
N LYS A 417 -12.19 6.10 15.52
CA LYS A 417 -11.62 7.25 14.78
C LYS A 417 -10.20 7.05 14.23
N TRP A 418 -9.82 5.83 13.89
CA TRP A 418 -8.59 5.59 13.17
C TRP A 418 -8.69 6.09 11.74
N LYS A 419 -7.55 6.22 11.06
CA LYS A 419 -7.49 6.72 9.69
C LYS A 419 -8.45 5.96 8.77
N ASN A 420 -9.28 6.70 8.05
CA ASN A 420 -10.34 6.20 7.14
C ASN A 420 -11.47 5.38 7.81
N ASP A 421 -11.59 5.34 9.13
CA ASP A 421 -12.69 4.62 9.79
C ASP A 421 -14.06 5.18 9.43
N ALA A 422 -14.19 6.52 9.32
CA ALA A 422 -15.43 7.14 8.87
C ALA A 422 -15.82 6.71 7.43
N HIS A 423 -14.84 6.49 6.54
CA HIS A 423 -15.09 5.94 5.20
C HIS A 423 -15.57 4.49 5.24
N MET A 424 -15.02 3.69 6.16
CA MET A 424 -15.46 2.30 6.36
C MET A 424 -16.87 2.26 6.94
N ALA A 425 -17.19 3.16 7.87
CA ALA A 425 -18.55 3.31 8.39
C ALA A 425 -19.56 3.62 7.28
N VAL A 426 -19.26 4.57 6.38
CA VAL A 426 -20.12 4.88 5.22
C VAL A 426 -20.31 3.64 4.33
N ARG A 427 -19.25 2.87 4.08
CA ARG A 427 -19.34 1.64 3.28
C ARG A 427 -20.30 0.61 3.90
N ASP A 428 -20.18 0.35 5.20
CA ASP A 428 -21.05 -0.57 5.93
C ASP A 428 -22.50 -0.09 5.96
N LEU A 429 -22.70 1.21 6.19
CA LEU A 429 -24.02 1.81 6.26
C LEU A 429 -24.74 1.82 4.91
N ASN A 430 -24.00 2.02 3.81
CA ASN A 430 -24.55 1.84 2.47
C ASN A 430 -25.02 0.40 2.20
N GLN A 431 -24.28 -0.59 2.70
CA GLN A 431 -24.72 -1.99 2.63
C GLN A 431 -25.92 -2.26 3.55
N ALA A 432 -25.93 -1.70 4.75
CA ALA A 432 -27.04 -1.83 5.69
C ALA A 432 -28.34 -1.23 5.12
N GLN A 433 -28.27 -0.08 4.46
CA GLN A 433 -29.42 0.56 3.80
C GLN A 433 -29.97 -0.25 2.62
N LYS A 434 -29.14 -0.97 1.88
CA LYS A 434 -29.59 -1.91 0.84
C LYS A 434 -30.39 -3.09 1.43
N ILE A 435 -30.10 -3.48 2.68
CA ILE A 435 -30.83 -4.54 3.38
C ILE A 435 -32.13 -4.00 3.97
N ASN A 436 -32.08 -2.83 4.63
CA ASN A 436 -33.21 -2.16 5.26
C ASN A 436 -33.10 -0.64 5.04
N SER A 437 -33.83 -0.12 4.05
CA SER A 437 -33.86 1.31 3.70
C SER A 437 -34.52 2.19 4.77
N SER A 438 -35.39 1.63 5.65
CA SER A 438 -36.09 2.35 6.71
C SER A 438 -35.41 2.25 8.07
N SER A 439 -34.12 1.89 8.12
CA SER A 439 -33.39 1.77 9.38
C SER A 439 -33.01 3.14 9.94
N PHE A 440 -33.57 3.50 11.09
CA PHE A 440 -33.19 4.70 11.85
C PHE A 440 -31.70 4.69 12.18
N LYS A 441 -31.21 3.57 12.75
CA LYS A 441 -29.81 3.42 13.17
C LYS A 441 -28.83 3.64 12.02
N ALA A 442 -29.13 3.08 10.83
CA ALA A 442 -28.27 3.24 9.66
C ALA A 442 -28.21 4.70 9.18
N ARG A 443 -29.35 5.41 9.14
CA ARG A 443 -29.39 6.83 8.72
C ARG A 443 -28.72 7.74 9.75
N PHE A 444 -28.96 7.49 11.02
CA PHE A 444 -28.36 8.25 12.12
C PHE A 444 -26.82 8.13 12.11
N CYS A 445 -26.29 6.91 12.07
CA CYS A 445 -24.85 6.69 11.98
C CYS A 445 -24.26 7.25 10.68
N MET A 446 -25.00 7.22 9.55
CA MET A 446 -24.54 7.85 8.30
C MET A 446 -24.38 9.34 8.45
N SER A 447 -25.31 10.04 9.11
CA SER A 447 -25.18 11.48 9.39
C SER A 447 -23.93 11.80 10.21
N GLU A 448 -23.59 10.93 11.16
CA GLU A 448 -22.39 11.08 11.98
C GLU A 448 -21.13 10.84 11.15
N ALA A 449 -21.09 9.79 10.35
CA ALA A 449 -19.96 9.47 9.47
C ALA A 449 -19.64 10.61 8.48
N LEU A 450 -20.69 11.16 7.84
CA LEU A 450 -20.55 12.27 6.89
C LEU A 450 -20.11 13.57 7.55
N SER A 451 -20.59 13.85 8.78
CA SER A 451 -20.13 15.01 9.55
C SER A 451 -18.63 14.90 9.90
N GLN A 452 -18.16 13.70 10.36
CA GLN A 452 -16.74 13.46 10.60
C GLN A 452 -15.87 13.63 9.34
N LEU A 453 -16.45 13.39 8.15
CA LEU A 453 -15.79 13.60 6.86
C LEU A 453 -15.88 15.04 6.36
N GLY A 454 -16.52 15.94 7.10
CA GLY A 454 -16.73 17.35 6.73
C GLY A 454 -17.77 17.56 5.62
N LYS A 455 -18.57 16.54 5.29
CA LYS A 455 -19.67 16.60 4.31
C LYS A 455 -20.98 16.99 5.01
N HIS A 456 -21.00 18.20 5.59
CA HIS A 456 -22.08 18.64 6.48
C HIS A 456 -23.45 18.77 5.79
N LYS A 457 -23.51 19.05 4.48
CA LYS A 457 -24.78 19.14 3.74
C LYS A 457 -25.43 17.78 3.61
N GLU A 458 -24.68 16.82 3.13
CA GLU A 458 -25.12 15.44 2.99
C GLU A 458 -25.43 14.80 4.37
N ALA A 459 -24.65 15.16 5.40
CA ALA A 459 -24.90 14.76 6.78
C ALA A 459 -26.26 15.27 7.29
N LEU A 460 -26.63 16.51 6.95
CA LEU A 460 -27.93 17.10 7.32
C LEU A 460 -29.09 16.36 6.66
N ASP A 461 -28.98 16.03 5.36
CA ASP A 461 -30.02 15.28 4.65
C ASP A 461 -30.31 13.93 5.32
N PHE A 462 -29.27 13.19 5.73
CA PHE A 462 -29.42 11.94 6.46
C PHE A 462 -29.97 12.12 7.87
N ALA A 463 -29.58 13.19 8.59
CA ALA A 463 -30.10 13.49 9.91
C ALA A 463 -31.61 13.79 9.87
N LEU A 464 -32.05 14.62 8.91
CA LEU A 464 -33.46 14.92 8.67
C LEU A 464 -34.25 13.67 8.27
N ALA A 465 -33.64 12.81 7.42
CA ALA A 465 -34.25 11.53 7.06
C ALA A 465 -34.35 10.55 8.24
N ALA A 466 -33.44 10.58 9.19
CA ALA A 466 -33.53 9.81 10.42
C ALA A 466 -34.62 10.38 11.35
N GLN A 467 -34.68 11.70 11.52
CA GLN A 467 -35.71 12.39 12.29
C GLN A 467 -37.12 12.11 11.77
N SER A 468 -37.30 12.05 10.43
CA SER A 468 -38.61 11.73 9.83
C SER A 468 -39.10 10.33 10.14
N LEU A 469 -38.22 9.36 10.43
CA LEU A 469 -38.58 8.00 10.82
C LEU A 469 -39.06 7.89 12.27
N ASP A 470 -38.45 8.66 13.16
CA ASP A 470 -38.83 8.70 14.58
C ASP A 470 -38.67 10.12 15.15
N PRO A 471 -39.71 10.96 14.99
CA PRO A 471 -39.67 12.36 15.44
C PRO A 471 -39.59 12.52 16.96
N SER A 472 -39.87 11.47 17.72
CA SER A 472 -39.90 11.52 19.18
C SER A 472 -38.52 11.37 19.85
N ARG A 473 -37.51 10.96 19.08
CA ARG A 473 -36.14 10.75 19.62
C ARG A 473 -35.38 12.04 19.75
N ALA A 474 -35.03 12.40 20.99
CA ALA A 474 -34.23 13.58 21.29
C ALA A 474 -32.86 13.55 20.58
N GLU A 475 -32.24 12.39 20.48
CA GLU A 475 -30.93 12.21 19.82
C GLU A 475 -30.94 12.70 18.36
N ALA A 476 -32.04 12.47 17.62
CA ALA A 476 -32.17 12.90 16.25
C ALA A 476 -32.30 14.44 16.12
N LEU A 477 -33.01 15.07 17.06
CA LEU A 477 -33.15 16.53 17.11
C LEU A 477 -31.80 17.20 17.43
N ASP A 478 -31.14 16.72 18.48
CA ASP A 478 -29.82 17.21 18.89
C ASP A 478 -28.79 17.08 17.75
N ARG A 479 -28.88 15.98 16.99
CA ARG A 479 -27.99 15.73 15.86
C ARG A 479 -28.21 16.74 14.71
N VAL A 480 -29.47 17.00 14.35
CA VAL A 480 -29.82 18.00 13.33
C VAL A 480 -29.30 19.37 13.73
N GLU A 481 -29.53 19.78 15.00
CA GLU A 481 -29.07 21.06 15.52
C GLU A 481 -27.53 21.16 15.52
N SER A 482 -26.83 20.10 15.93
CA SER A 482 -25.36 20.04 15.91
C SER A 482 -24.81 20.23 14.49
N ILE A 483 -25.35 19.51 13.50
CA ILE A 483 -24.88 19.61 12.11
C ILE A 483 -25.19 20.99 11.52
N GLN A 484 -26.32 21.60 11.86
CA GLN A 484 -26.64 22.97 11.44
C GLN A 484 -25.65 23.98 11.99
N LYS A 485 -25.22 23.82 13.24
CA LYS A 485 -24.16 24.66 13.84
C LYS A 485 -22.82 24.45 13.13
N GLU A 486 -22.44 23.21 12.86
CA GLU A 486 -21.22 22.87 12.11
C GLU A 486 -21.23 23.46 10.70
N LEU A 487 -22.36 23.36 9.99
CA LEU A 487 -22.55 23.93 8.67
C LEU A 487 -22.41 25.45 8.67
N SER A 488 -23.08 26.11 9.63
CA SER A 488 -23.00 27.56 9.75
C SER A 488 -21.61 28.08 10.11
N ALA A 489 -20.86 27.31 10.91
CA ALA A 489 -19.47 27.60 11.24
C ALA A 489 -18.56 27.43 10.01
N ALA A 490 -18.74 26.34 9.24
CA ALA A 490 -17.99 26.08 8.02
C ALA A 490 -18.23 27.17 6.95
N GLU A 491 -19.48 27.64 6.80
CA GLU A 491 -19.82 28.74 5.87
C GLU A 491 -19.22 30.09 6.30
N LYS A 492 -19.19 30.39 7.62
CA LYS A 492 -18.50 31.57 8.15
C LYS A 492 -17.02 31.55 7.87
N ASN A 493 -16.35 30.42 8.12
CA ASN A 493 -14.92 30.24 7.87
C ASN A 493 -14.61 30.37 6.35
N LYS A 494 -15.48 29.84 5.47
CA LYS A 494 -15.32 29.99 4.03
C LYS A 494 -15.45 31.45 3.59
N LYS A 495 -16.42 32.21 4.15
CA LYS A 495 -16.58 33.65 3.88
C LYS A 495 -15.38 34.47 4.40
N LEU A 496 -14.83 34.14 5.55
CA LEU A 496 -13.63 34.78 6.09
C LEU A 496 -12.41 34.57 5.19
N ASN A 497 -12.22 33.34 4.70
CA ASN A 497 -11.14 33.02 3.77
C ASN A 497 -11.33 33.67 2.39
N ASP A 498 -12.57 33.80 1.89
CA ASP A 498 -12.88 34.48 0.63
C ASP A 498 -12.71 36.02 0.74
N VAL A 499 -12.92 36.60 1.91
CA VAL A 499 -12.68 38.04 2.15
C VAL A 499 -11.18 38.33 2.34
N GLY A 500 -10.42 37.40 2.95
CA GLY A 500 -8.95 37.49 3.05
C GLY A 500 -8.22 37.33 1.72
N SER A 501 -8.83 36.65 0.74
CA SER A 501 -8.18 36.34 -0.54
C SER A 501 -8.21 37.48 -1.58
N LYS A 502 -8.82 38.63 -1.28
CA LYS A 502 -8.84 39.80 -2.18
C LYS A 502 -7.62 40.71 -2.07
N THR A 503 -6.71 40.46 -1.12
CA THR A 503 -5.53 41.32 -0.86
C THR A 503 -4.21 40.60 -0.63
N GLU A 504 -4.10 39.28 -0.86
CA GLU A 504 -2.80 38.63 -0.77
C GLU A 504 -2.42 37.84 -2.03
N PRO A 505 -1.13 37.90 -2.45
CA PRO A 505 -0.65 37.16 -3.61
C PRO A 505 -0.69 35.65 -3.33
N ARG A 506 -1.02 34.88 -4.35
CA ARG A 506 -1.19 33.42 -4.37
C ARG A 506 -0.16 32.68 -3.52
N ALA A 507 -0.63 31.93 -2.55
CA ALA A 507 0.15 31.06 -1.69
C ALA A 507 1.02 30.10 -2.52
N GLY A 508 2.32 30.09 -2.23
CA GLY A 508 3.31 29.28 -2.87
C GLY A 508 3.04 27.78 -2.69
N ARG A 509 3.39 27.02 -3.70
CA ARG A 509 3.31 25.57 -3.73
C ARG A 509 4.29 25.02 -2.68
N VAL A 510 3.79 24.22 -1.74
CA VAL A 510 4.65 23.47 -0.81
C VAL A 510 5.41 22.42 -1.62
N ILE A 511 6.71 22.58 -1.71
CA ILE A 511 7.62 21.63 -2.37
C ILE A 511 8.09 20.65 -1.29
N SER A 512 8.11 19.38 -1.60
CA SER A 512 8.63 18.34 -0.71
C SER A 512 10.13 18.55 -0.48
N LEU A 513 10.63 18.20 0.71
CA LEU A 513 12.06 18.29 1.05
C LEU A 513 12.92 17.49 0.06
N SER A 514 12.40 16.39 -0.48
CA SER A 514 13.01 15.59 -1.52
C SER A 514 13.19 16.38 -2.83
N ASP A 515 12.24 17.22 -3.22
CA ASP A 515 12.34 18.04 -4.43
C ASP A 515 13.42 19.15 -4.30
N ILE A 516 13.70 19.57 -3.07
CA ILE A 516 14.71 20.60 -2.77
C ILE A 516 16.11 19.97 -2.77
N LEU A 517 16.29 18.83 -2.14
CA LEU A 517 17.59 18.16 -1.99
C LEU A 517 18.14 17.59 -3.31
N TYR A 518 17.28 17.12 -4.21
CA TYR A 518 17.72 16.55 -5.50
C TYR A 518 17.99 17.58 -6.59
N ARG A 519 17.66 18.86 -6.37
CA ARG A 519 17.92 19.93 -7.36
C ARG A 519 19.30 20.55 -7.22
N SER A 520 19.99 20.36 -6.11
CA SER A 520 21.32 20.96 -5.86
C SER A 520 22.49 20.22 -6.50
N GLU A 521 22.33 18.95 -6.91
CA GLU A 521 23.43 18.14 -7.46
C GLU A 521 23.56 18.19 -8.99
N ALA A 522 22.58 18.76 -9.71
CA ALA A 522 22.62 18.79 -11.18
C ALA A 522 23.42 19.96 -11.80
N ASN A 523 23.98 20.88 -10.99
CA ASN A 523 24.61 22.13 -11.49
C ASN A 523 26.09 22.27 -11.21
N SER A 524 26.84 21.22 -10.90
CA SER A 524 28.29 21.33 -10.69
C SER A 524 29.11 20.47 -11.63
N ASP A 525 28.98 20.66 -12.95
CA ASP A 525 30.08 20.36 -13.89
C ASP A 525 29.67 20.75 -15.33
N ALA A 526 30.07 21.93 -15.76
CA ALA A 526 30.44 22.24 -17.16
C ALA A 526 31.04 23.63 -17.28
N SER A 527 32.35 23.69 -17.29
CA SER A 527 33.08 24.79 -17.87
C SER A 527 33.92 24.24 -19.04
N GLN A 528 33.65 24.70 -20.23
CA GLN A 528 34.59 25.22 -21.22
C GLN A 528 34.17 24.99 -22.69
N ASP A 529 34.03 26.14 -23.33
CA ASP A 529 34.42 26.54 -24.69
C ASP A 529 33.85 25.91 -25.98
N GLY A 530 33.22 26.85 -26.79
CA GLY A 530 33.31 26.97 -28.24
C GLY A 530 32.01 26.89 -29.04
N PRO A 531 31.88 27.49 -30.23
CA PRO A 531 31.11 28.71 -30.47
C PRO A 531 29.74 28.48 -31.20
N ARG A 532 28.85 29.45 -30.97
CA ARG A 532 27.66 29.93 -31.70
C ARG A 532 27.13 29.17 -32.92
N SER A 533 25.87 28.79 -32.88
CA SER A 533 24.92 29.05 -33.96
C SER A 533 23.48 29.17 -33.38
N ASP A 534 22.80 30.23 -33.85
CA ASP A 534 21.51 30.74 -33.40
C ASP A 534 20.36 29.72 -33.56
N ARG A 535 19.60 29.48 -32.48
CA ARG A 535 18.16 29.28 -32.53
C ARG A 535 17.59 29.55 -31.14
N GLU A 536 16.63 30.47 -31.14
CA GLU A 536 15.80 30.88 -29.99
C GLU A 536 14.97 29.70 -29.48
N ASP A 537 15.24 29.33 -28.23
CA ASP A 537 14.22 28.70 -27.34
C ASP A 537 14.43 29.32 -25.96
N SER A 538 13.39 30.01 -25.51
CA SER A 538 13.33 30.76 -24.26
C SER A 538 13.26 29.83 -23.07
N ASP A 539 14.39 29.49 -22.47
CA ASP A 539 14.46 28.96 -21.11
C ASP A 539 14.49 30.13 -20.13
N TYR A 540 13.39 30.30 -19.38
CA TYR A 540 13.35 31.20 -18.25
C TYR A 540 14.09 30.57 -17.07
N ASP A 541 15.26 31.13 -16.75
CA ASP A 541 15.95 30.90 -15.48
C ASP A 541 15.10 31.49 -14.34
N GLU A 542 14.51 30.66 -13.51
CA GLU A 542 13.85 31.06 -12.27
C GLU A 542 14.88 31.05 -11.12
N GLU A 543 15.30 32.26 -10.70
CA GLU A 543 16.10 32.42 -9.46
C GLU A 543 15.19 32.18 -8.22
N LEU A 544 15.64 31.29 -7.34
CA LEU A 544 15.01 30.97 -6.05
C LEU A 544 15.84 31.60 -4.93
N GLU A 545 15.26 32.56 -4.21
CA GLU A 545 15.81 33.08 -2.97
C GLU A 545 15.23 32.32 -1.77
N LEU A 546 16.12 31.91 -0.87
CA LEU A 546 15.79 31.21 0.37
C LEU A 546 16.01 32.14 1.56
N ASP A 547 14.92 32.59 2.17
CA ASP A 547 14.98 33.36 3.41
C ASP A 547 14.76 32.44 4.63
N PHE A 548 15.71 32.50 5.57
CA PHE A 548 15.61 31.81 6.84
C PHE A 548 15.20 32.78 7.94
N GLU A 549 13.95 32.74 8.39
CA GLU A 549 13.53 33.43 9.60
C GLU A 549 13.58 32.48 10.80
N THR A 550 14.51 32.75 11.73
CA THR A 550 14.50 32.17 13.08
C THR A 550 13.83 33.13 14.03
N SER A 551 12.57 32.87 14.38
CA SER A 551 11.93 33.60 15.46
C SER A 551 12.35 33.01 16.82
N MET A 552 13.30 33.63 17.47
CA MET A 552 13.60 33.42 18.89
C MET A 552 12.78 34.41 19.71
N SER A 553 11.72 33.96 20.35
CA SER A 553 11.08 34.71 21.42
C SER A 553 11.81 34.40 22.72
N GLY A 554 12.63 35.33 23.15
CA GLY A 554 13.23 35.28 24.46
C GLY A 554 12.23 35.79 25.53
N ASP A 555 11.91 34.93 26.48
CA ASP A 555 11.40 35.34 27.77
C ASP A 555 12.23 34.63 28.84
N GLU A 556 12.86 35.46 29.69
CA GLU A 556 13.69 34.98 30.79
C GLU A 556 12.79 34.56 31.99
N GLY A 557 12.76 33.25 32.30
CA GLY A 557 12.10 32.77 33.48
C GLY A 557 12.18 31.27 33.68
N ARG A 558 13.12 30.86 34.47
CA ARG A 558 13.29 29.61 35.26
C ARG A 558 12.26 28.50 35.05
N ASP A 559 12.76 27.38 34.59
CA ASP A 559 12.51 25.97 34.87
C ASP A 559 12.49 25.13 33.61
N ALA A 560 13.30 24.06 33.61
CA ALA A 560 13.67 23.26 32.43
C ALA A 560 12.53 22.32 32.00
N GLU A 561 11.96 22.59 30.82
CA GLU A 561 11.25 21.61 30.00
C GLU A 561 11.75 21.71 28.55
N PRO A 562 11.79 20.60 27.77
CA PRO A 562 12.39 20.60 26.45
C PRO A 562 11.53 21.37 25.43
N VAL A 563 12.13 22.38 24.84
CA VAL A 563 11.53 23.28 23.84
C VAL A 563 11.40 22.54 22.50
N HIS A 564 10.18 22.32 22.05
CA HIS A 564 9.89 21.88 20.68
C HIS A 564 10.01 23.08 19.72
N GLY A 565 11.10 23.13 18.94
CA GLY A 565 11.27 24.09 17.86
C GLY A 565 10.66 23.58 16.57
N SER A 566 9.78 24.34 15.94
CA SER A 566 9.27 24.07 14.59
C SER A 566 10.01 24.93 13.58
N LEU A 567 10.55 24.29 12.51
CA LEU A 567 11.14 24.97 11.36
C LEU A 567 10.06 25.20 10.29
N ASN A 568 9.71 26.46 10.03
CA ASN A 568 8.82 26.83 8.92
C ASN A 568 9.65 27.31 7.74
N LEU A 569 9.60 26.59 6.64
CA LEU A 569 10.21 26.96 5.38
C LEU A 569 9.18 27.65 4.47
N ARG A 570 9.36 28.92 4.13
CA ARG A 570 8.53 29.64 3.15
C ARG A 570 9.35 29.96 1.90
N ILE A 571 8.82 29.56 0.76
CA ILE A 571 9.42 29.83 -0.55
C ILE A 571 8.55 30.85 -1.31
N HIS A 572 9.12 31.98 -1.67
CA HIS A 572 8.46 33.01 -2.47
C HIS A 572 8.95 32.98 -3.92
N ARG A 573 8.00 33.06 -4.86
CA ARG A 573 8.28 33.24 -6.28
C ARG A 573 8.09 34.72 -6.66
N LYS A 574 9.09 35.32 -7.29
CA LYS A 574 8.98 36.65 -7.85
C LYS A 574 8.38 36.55 -9.25
N ALA A 575 7.23 37.18 -9.47
CA ALA A 575 6.58 37.25 -10.78
C ALA A 575 7.14 38.44 -11.56
N GLY A 576 7.77 38.18 -12.68
CA GLY A 576 8.16 39.22 -13.64
C GLY A 576 6.93 39.74 -14.41
N SER A 577 6.71 41.05 -14.33
CA SER A 577 5.70 41.76 -15.06
C SER A 577 6.13 42.00 -16.50
N SER A 578 5.43 41.49 -17.50
CA SER A 578 5.51 41.98 -18.89
C SER A 578 4.14 42.24 -19.47
N ASN A 579 3.89 43.50 -19.77
CA ASN A 579 2.77 43.98 -20.60
C ASN A 579 3.06 43.64 -22.08
N GLY A 580 2.04 43.17 -22.78
CA GLY A 580 2.11 43.01 -24.24
C GLY A 580 0.78 42.54 -24.85
N SER A 581 0.20 43.44 -25.61
CA SER A 581 -1.11 43.51 -26.24
C SER A 581 -1.24 42.69 -27.53
N CYS A 582 -2.49 42.26 -27.83
CA CYS A 582 -3.14 42.04 -29.12
C CYS A 582 -2.77 40.86 -30.05
N GLY A 583 -3.80 40.10 -30.43
CA GLY A 583 -3.81 39.29 -31.66
C GLY A 583 -4.98 38.29 -31.74
N SER A 584 -5.79 38.48 -32.74
CA SER A 584 -7.10 37.94 -33.08
C SER A 584 -7.25 36.39 -33.22
N PRO A 585 -8.50 35.87 -33.27
CA PRO A 585 -8.75 34.42 -33.10
C PRO A 585 -8.74 33.69 -34.46
N SER A 586 -8.05 32.59 -34.51
CA SER A 586 -8.23 31.55 -35.52
C SER A 586 -8.98 30.37 -34.91
N SER A 587 -10.14 30.09 -35.44
CA SER A 587 -11.03 29.01 -35.12
C SER A 587 -10.35 27.64 -35.45
N SER A 588 -9.79 26.97 -34.46
CA SER A 588 -9.59 25.55 -34.49
C SER A 588 -10.69 24.88 -33.67
N GLN A 589 -11.57 24.16 -34.34
CA GLN A 589 -12.56 23.30 -33.73
C GLN A 589 -11.81 22.23 -32.91
N ASN A 590 -11.66 22.48 -31.60
CA ASN A 590 -11.30 21.45 -30.64
C ASN A 590 -12.46 20.47 -30.56
N VAL A 591 -12.32 19.33 -31.25
CA VAL A 591 -13.06 18.12 -30.92
C VAL A 591 -12.65 17.75 -29.50
N ARG A 592 -13.41 18.21 -28.52
CA ARG A 592 -13.37 17.68 -27.16
C ARG A 592 -13.84 16.23 -27.25
N THR A 593 -12.91 15.30 -27.45
CA THR A 593 -13.17 13.90 -27.13
C THR A 593 -13.50 13.89 -25.65
N SER A 594 -14.77 13.68 -25.34
CA SER A 594 -15.28 13.51 -23.98
C SER A 594 -14.51 12.34 -23.37
N TYR A 595 -13.65 12.64 -22.38
CA TYR A 595 -12.99 11.60 -21.58
C TYR A 595 -14.08 10.78 -20.89
N GLN A 596 -14.21 9.51 -21.27
CA GLN A 596 -15.10 8.59 -20.57
C GLN A 596 -14.31 8.05 -19.36
N PRO A 597 -14.81 8.30 -18.14
CA PRO A 597 -14.17 7.79 -16.94
C PRO A 597 -14.22 6.25 -16.92
N GLU A 598 -13.05 5.65 -16.76
CA GLU A 598 -12.88 4.19 -16.67
C GLU A 598 -13.45 3.65 -15.35
N ALA A 599 -13.94 2.41 -15.36
CA ALA A 599 -14.37 1.73 -14.16
C ALA A 599 -13.15 1.28 -13.34
N VAL A 600 -13.24 1.39 -12.02
CA VAL A 600 -12.19 1.02 -11.06
C VAL A 600 -12.73 -0.05 -10.12
N ILE A 601 -11.90 -1.01 -9.77
CA ILE A 601 -12.22 -2.07 -8.80
C ILE A 601 -11.90 -1.56 -7.40
N ASP A 602 -12.92 -1.61 -6.52
CA ASP A 602 -12.81 -1.24 -5.11
C ASP A 602 -12.17 -2.36 -4.28
N MET A 603 -11.70 -1.99 -3.09
CA MET A 603 -11.13 -2.94 -2.14
C MET A 603 -12.17 -3.95 -1.63
N LYS A 604 -11.72 -5.17 -1.38
CA LYS A 604 -12.45 -6.25 -0.69
C LYS A 604 -12.21 -6.19 0.82
N GLN A 605 -10.96 -6.03 1.23
CA GLN A 605 -10.54 -6.02 2.63
C GLN A 605 -9.45 -4.98 2.88
N ARG A 606 -9.36 -4.49 4.13
CA ARG A 606 -8.36 -3.54 4.63
C ARG A 606 -7.63 -4.14 5.83
N TYR A 607 -6.30 -4.03 5.85
CA TYR A 607 -5.44 -4.48 6.92
C TYR A 607 -4.83 -3.28 7.65
N VAL A 608 -5.06 -3.19 8.96
CA VAL A 608 -4.75 -2.01 9.77
C VAL A 608 -3.75 -2.31 10.88
N GLY A 609 -3.14 -1.28 11.44
CA GLY A 609 -2.27 -1.36 12.61
C GLY A 609 -0.80 -1.07 12.33
N HIS A 610 -0.30 -1.36 11.12
CA HIS A 610 1.05 -0.99 10.68
C HIS A 610 1.13 0.47 10.26
N CYS A 611 2.35 1.00 10.16
CA CYS A 611 2.66 2.32 9.61
C CYS A 611 3.55 2.18 8.37
N ASN A 612 3.21 2.92 7.31
CA ASN A 612 3.97 2.99 6.08
C ASN A 612 4.09 4.45 5.63
N VAL A 613 5.05 5.18 6.18
CA VAL A 613 5.29 6.60 5.90
C VAL A 613 6.77 6.86 5.60
N GLY A 614 7.65 6.09 6.27
CA GLY A 614 9.09 6.37 6.31
C GLY A 614 9.87 5.93 5.07
N THR A 615 9.37 4.92 4.31
CA THR A 615 10.11 4.37 3.15
C THR A 615 9.21 4.06 1.97
N ASP A 616 9.75 4.19 0.76
CA ASP A 616 9.06 3.93 -0.52
C ASP A 616 9.11 2.46 -0.98
N ILE A 617 9.78 1.59 -0.24
CA ILE A 617 10.05 0.19 -0.62
C ILE A 617 9.31 -0.84 0.23
N LYS A 618 8.45 -0.39 1.15
CA LYS A 618 7.72 -1.26 2.06
C LYS A 618 6.79 -2.22 1.32
N GLN A 619 7.01 -3.51 1.54
CA GLN A 619 6.31 -4.59 0.86
C GLN A 619 5.25 -5.21 1.75
N ALA A 620 4.09 -5.48 1.15
CA ALA A 620 3.08 -6.37 1.69
C ALA A 620 3.07 -7.66 0.88
N SER A 621 2.94 -8.80 1.53
CA SER A 621 3.06 -10.13 0.91
C SER A 621 1.97 -11.07 1.38
N PHE A 622 1.61 -12.03 0.52
CA PHE A 622 0.83 -13.20 0.93
C PHE A 622 1.75 -14.21 1.61
N LEU A 623 1.29 -14.84 2.69
CA LEU A 623 2.00 -15.92 3.34
C LEU A 623 1.40 -17.27 2.96
N GLY A 624 2.28 -18.22 2.64
CA GLY A 624 1.93 -19.56 2.21
C GLY A 624 1.39 -19.63 0.79
N GLN A 625 1.36 -20.83 0.24
CA GLN A 625 0.91 -21.07 -1.14
C GLN A 625 -0.59 -20.85 -1.33
N ASN A 626 -1.40 -21.03 -0.28
CA ASN A 626 -2.82 -20.70 -0.30
C ASN A 626 -3.06 -19.19 -0.15
N GLY A 627 -2.09 -18.45 0.39
CA GLY A 627 -2.22 -17.02 0.65
C GLY A 627 -3.31 -16.70 1.67
N ASP A 628 -3.49 -17.52 2.70
CA ASP A 628 -4.52 -17.33 3.73
C ASP A 628 -4.19 -16.23 4.74
N TYR A 629 -2.94 -15.80 4.77
CA TYR A 629 -2.46 -14.71 5.61
C TYR A 629 -1.80 -13.63 4.77
N ILE A 630 -1.90 -12.40 5.26
CA ILE A 630 -1.24 -11.22 4.71
C ILE A 630 -0.20 -10.75 5.72
N ALA A 631 0.97 -10.36 5.25
CA ALA A 631 2.01 -9.77 6.09
C ALA A 631 2.52 -8.46 5.50
N SER A 632 2.92 -7.54 6.37
CA SER A 632 3.60 -6.29 5.99
C SER A 632 4.57 -5.86 7.07
N GLY A 633 5.68 -5.25 6.65
CA GLY A 633 6.55 -4.53 7.55
C GLY A 633 5.92 -3.20 7.97
N SER A 634 6.56 -2.51 8.93
CA SER A 634 6.08 -1.27 9.52
C SER A 634 7.23 -0.38 9.99
N ASP A 635 6.97 0.93 10.10
CA ASP A 635 7.93 1.96 10.51
C ASP A 635 8.17 1.99 12.03
N ASP A 636 7.59 1.08 12.79
CA ASP A 636 7.85 0.89 14.22
C ASP A 636 8.80 -0.28 14.52
N GLY A 637 9.55 -0.74 13.51
CA GLY A 637 10.46 -1.87 13.63
C GLY A 637 9.77 -3.23 13.71
N LYS A 638 8.47 -3.28 13.54
CA LYS A 638 7.68 -4.51 13.65
C LYS A 638 7.16 -4.95 12.30
N TRP A 639 6.74 -6.20 12.23
CA TRP A 639 5.98 -6.71 11.12
C TRP A 639 4.72 -7.41 11.61
N TYR A 640 3.68 -7.34 10.79
CA TYR A 640 2.31 -7.67 11.13
C TYR A 640 1.81 -8.79 10.26
N ILE A 641 1.04 -9.72 10.83
CA ILE A 641 0.39 -10.83 10.13
C ILE A 641 -1.11 -10.77 10.39
N TRP A 642 -1.90 -10.67 9.33
CA TRP A 642 -3.36 -10.67 9.39
C TRP A 642 -3.94 -11.90 8.71
N GLU A 643 -5.07 -12.38 9.21
CA GLU A 643 -5.92 -13.32 8.51
C GLU A 643 -6.55 -12.65 7.29
N LYS A 644 -6.40 -13.23 6.10
CA LYS A 644 -6.83 -12.61 4.84
C LYS A 644 -8.32 -12.30 4.81
N LYS A 645 -9.17 -13.23 5.28
CA LYS A 645 -10.64 -13.11 5.20
C LYS A 645 -11.19 -12.02 6.09
N THR A 646 -10.83 -12.02 7.35
CA THR A 646 -11.43 -11.17 8.40
C THR A 646 -10.66 -9.86 8.62
N GLY A 647 -9.40 -9.77 8.12
CA GLY A 647 -8.50 -8.66 8.42
C GLY A 647 -8.03 -8.62 9.88
N ARG A 648 -8.30 -9.68 10.65
CA ARG A 648 -7.88 -9.79 12.04
C ARG A 648 -6.37 -9.93 12.16
N LEU A 649 -5.77 -9.17 13.07
CA LEU A 649 -4.36 -9.33 13.42
C LEU A 649 -4.15 -10.66 14.14
N VAL A 650 -3.30 -11.51 13.58
CA VAL A 650 -2.95 -12.82 14.14
C VAL A 650 -1.66 -12.74 14.94
N LYS A 651 -0.68 -11.99 14.44
CA LYS A 651 0.62 -11.86 15.09
C LYS A 651 1.30 -10.55 14.73
N MET A 652 2.05 -10.02 15.70
CA MET A 652 2.96 -8.89 15.57
C MET A 652 4.30 -9.30 16.17
N LEU A 653 5.38 -9.06 15.45
CA LEU A 653 6.74 -9.46 15.82
C LEU A 653 7.71 -8.29 15.64
N VAL A 654 8.67 -8.17 16.53
CA VAL A 654 9.75 -7.18 16.43
C VAL A 654 10.77 -7.72 15.42
N GLY A 655 10.93 -7.04 14.29
CA GLY A 655 11.71 -7.52 13.16
C GLY A 655 12.94 -6.67 12.82
N ASP A 656 13.03 -5.46 13.37
CA ASP A 656 14.11 -4.52 13.07
C ASP A 656 14.17 -3.46 14.20
N GLU A 657 15.25 -2.75 14.36
CA GLU A 657 15.33 -1.68 15.37
C GLU A 657 14.48 -0.46 14.98
N ALA A 658 14.38 -0.17 13.68
CA ALA A 658 13.68 1.02 13.18
C ALA A 658 12.54 0.69 12.21
N VAL A 659 12.82 0.04 11.06
CA VAL A 659 11.84 -0.18 9.99
C VAL A 659 11.99 -1.56 9.37
N VAL A 660 10.90 -2.30 9.27
CA VAL A 660 10.85 -3.51 8.44
C VAL A 660 10.30 -3.15 7.07
N ASN A 661 11.07 -3.38 6.00
CA ASN A 661 10.69 -3.08 4.63
C ASN A 661 10.22 -4.30 3.83
N CYS A 662 10.87 -5.45 4.01
CA CYS A 662 10.62 -6.63 3.20
C CYS A 662 10.22 -7.82 4.07
N VAL A 663 9.18 -8.54 3.64
CA VAL A 663 8.69 -9.77 4.28
C VAL A 663 8.48 -10.80 3.18
N GLN A 664 9.18 -11.94 3.25
CA GLN A 664 9.12 -13.00 2.25
C GLN A 664 8.87 -14.36 2.89
N CYS A 665 7.79 -15.02 2.47
CA CYS A 665 7.51 -16.40 2.89
C CYS A 665 8.36 -17.38 2.11
N HIS A 666 8.89 -18.39 2.80
CA HIS A 666 9.54 -19.54 2.16
C HIS A 666 8.53 -20.27 1.26
N PRO A 667 8.90 -20.72 0.05
CA PRO A 667 7.95 -21.32 -0.88
C PRO A 667 7.26 -22.59 -0.36
N PHE A 668 7.88 -23.37 0.54
CA PHE A 668 7.35 -24.65 0.99
C PHE A 668 7.25 -24.82 2.49
N ASP A 669 8.16 -24.23 3.26
CA ASP A 669 8.23 -24.40 4.71
C ASP A 669 7.51 -23.27 5.45
N SER A 670 7.14 -23.52 6.71
CA SER A 670 6.53 -22.54 7.61
C SER A 670 7.58 -21.52 8.10
N VAL A 671 8.30 -20.89 7.18
CA VAL A 671 9.41 -19.98 7.44
C VAL A 671 9.17 -18.65 6.76
N VAL A 672 9.49 -17.57 7.45
CA VAL A 672 9.43 -16.22 6.91
C VAL A 672 10.80 -15.57 7.08
N ALA A 673 11.24 -14.83 6.09
CA ALA A 673 12.41 -13.97 6.15
C ALA A 673 11.97 -12.49 6.14
N THR A 674 12.61 -11.67 6.98
CA THR A 674 12.37 -10.21 7.02
C THR A 674 13.69 -9.46 6.95
N SER A 675 13.63 -8.24 6.37
CA SER A 675 14.73 -7.30 6.32
C SER A 675 14.22 -5.86 6.35
N GLY A 676 15.11 -4.93 6.67
CA GLY A 676 14.74 -3.54 6.82
C GLY A 676 15.94 -2.59 6.80
N ILE A 677 15.92 -1.61 7.71
CA ILE A 677 17.02 -0.65 7.85
C ILE A 677 18.25 -1.27 8.51
N ASP A 678 18.06 -2.28 9.35
CA ASP A 678 19.19 -3.03 9.90
C ASP A 678 19.98 -3.72 8.77
N ASN A 679 21.26 -3.95 9.02
CA ASN A 679 22.15 -4.68 8.11
C ASN A 679 21.99 -6.22 8.19
N THR A 680 20.98 -6.72 8.91
CA THR A 680 20.72 -8.14 9.13
C THR A 680 19.46 -8.63 8.44
N ILE A 681 19.41 -9.92 8.14
CA ILE A 681 18.22 -10.63 7.71
C ILE A 681 17.76 -11.52 8.85
N LYS A 682 16.47 -11.47 9.19
CA LYS A 682 15.89 -12.23 10.29
C LYS A 682 15.06 -13.40 9.75
N ILE A 683 15.31 -14.60 10.26
CA ILE A 683 14.59 -15.83 9.90
C ILE A 683 13.65 -16.21 11.05
N TRP A 684 12.39 -16.41 10.69
CA TRP A 684 11.29 -16.72 11.61
C TRP A 684 10.77 -18.13 11.35
N THR A 685 10.70 -18.94 12.41
CA THR A 685 10.20 -20.32 12.36
C THR A 685 9.19 -20.56 13.48
N PRO A 686 8.31 -21.59 13.37
CA PRO A 686 7.32 -21.90 14.40
C PRO A 686 7.96 -22.64 15.60
N SER A 687 9.00 -22.05 16.19
CA SER A 687 9.79 -22.65 17.26
C SER A 687 9.34 -22.27 18.68
N ALA A 688 8.41 -21.31 18.82
CA ALA A 688 7.89 -20.94 20.14
C ALA A 688 7.17 -22.11 20.82
N PRO A 689 7.45 -22.40 22.10
CA PRO A 689 6.85 -23.53 22.82
C PRO A 689 5.34 -23.39 23.01
N THR A 690 4.85 -22.17 23.15
CA THR A 690 3.41 -21.86 23.29
C THR A 690 2.96 -20.97 22.14
N PRO A 691 1.74 -21.19 21.60
CA PRO A 691 1.18 -20.29 20.61
C PRO A 691 0.83 -18.95 21.28
N SER A 692 1.39 -17.84 20.79
CA SER A 692 0.98 -16.50 21.22
C SER A 692 -0.11 -15.95 20.32
N VAL A 693 -1.04 -15.22 20.89
CA VAL A 693 -2.12 -14.53 20.17
C VAL A 693 -1.87 -13.03 20.31
N ALA A 694 -1.61 -12.35 19.20
CA ALA A 694 -1.37 -10.93 19.21
C ALA A 694 -2.65 -10.09 19.27
N GLY A 695 -3.79 -10.64 18.92
CA GLY A 695 -5.10 -10.00 19.12
C GLY A 695 -5.73 -10.67 20.33
N GLY A 696 -6.19 -9.91 21.30
CA GLY A 696 -6.82 -10.48 22.48
C GLY A 696 -7.82 -11.53 22.09
N SER A 697 -7.71 -12.70 22.73
CA SER A 697 -8.85 -13.59 22.86
C SER A 697 -10.03 -12.73 23.30
N ALA A 698 -11.23 -12.92 22.72
CA ALA A 698 -12.43 -12.26 23.17
C ALA A 698 -12.82 -12.63 24.63
N ASP A 699 -12.00 -13.40 25.29
CA ASP A 699 -12.04 -13.59 26.73
C ASP A 699 -11.51 -12.31 27.39
N LEU A 700 -12.45 -11.43 27.75
CA LEU A 700 -12.26 -10.15 28.45
C LEU A 700 -11.46 -10.28 29.77
N ASP A 701 -11.21 -11.50 30.23
CA ASP A 701 -10.59 -11.79 31.54
C ASP A 701 -9.08 -12.09 31.49
N THR A 702 -8.45 -12.19 30.32
CA THR A 702 -7.00 -12.31 30.20
C THR A 702 -6.37 -10.91 29.99
N GLU A 703 -6.19 -10.18 31.08
CA GLU A 703 -5.27 -9.03 31.17
C GLU A 703 -3.83 -9.53 30.96
N GLY A 704 -3.49 -9.94 29.75
CA GLY A 704 -2.12 -10.21 29.37
C GLY A 704 -1.45 -8.90 28.95
N SER A 705 -0.31 -8.59 29.55
CA SER A 705 0.53 -7.44 29.17
C SER A 705 0.78 -7.34 27.65
N ASP A 706 0.79 -8.47 26.95
CA ASP A 706 1.05 -8.58 25.51
C ASP A 706 -0.09 -7.98 24.65
N ALA A 707 -1.35 -8.15 25.02
CA ALA A 707 -2.48 -7.63 24.27
C ALA A 707 -2.57 -6.09 24.38
N ALA A 708 -2.27 -5.54 25.56
CA ALA A 708 -2.22 -4.10 25.77
C ALA A 708 -1.09 -3.46 24.96
N ASN A 709 0.09 -4.06 24.94
CA ASN A 709 1.25 -3.59 24.18
C ASN A 709 0.99 -3.61 22.66
N VAL A 710 0.24 -4.59 22.14
CA VAL A 710 -0.13 -4.66 20.72
C VAL A 710 -1.06 -3.51 20.35
N LEU A 711 -2.11 -3.27 21.14
CA LEU A 711 -3.06 -2.20 20.86
C LEU A 711 -2.39 -0.83 20.94
N GLU A 712 -1.53 -0.60 21.95
CA GLU A 712 -0.75 0.64 22.10
C GLU A 712 0.16 0.89 20.89
N ALA A 713 0.85 -0.15 20.38
CA ALA A 713 1.67 -0.05 19.18
C ALA A 713 0.84 0.34 17.95
N MET A 714 -0.32 -0.30 17.77
CA MET A 714 -1.23 0.00 16.67
C MET A 714 -1.78 1.44 16.76
N GLU A 715 -2.14 1.91 17.95
CA GLU A 715 -2.60 3.29 18.17
C GLU A 715 -1.48 4.31 17.94
N GLY A 716 -0.25 3.99 18.35
CA GLY A 716 0.94 4.79 18.05
C GLY A 716 1.13 4.95 16.55
N ASN A 717 1.03 3.87 15.79
CA ASN A 717 1.10 3.87 14.34
C ASN A 717 -0.03 4.68 13.70
N GLN A 718 -1.26 4.59 14.21
CA GLN A 718 -2.37 5.39 13.73
C GLN A 718 -2.16 6.89 13.96
N ARG A 719 -1.60 7.28 15.11
CA ARG A 719 -1.21 8.67 15.37
C ARG A 719 -0.18 9.15 14.34
N ARG A 720 0.86 8.36 14.04
CA ARG A 720 1.85 8.67 12.99
C ARG A 720 1.20 8.83 11.62
N LEU A 721 0.32 7.91 11.21
CA LEU A 721 -0.42 7.98 9.94
C LEU A 721 -1.33 9.22 9.83
N CYS A 722 -1.83 9.76 10.95
CA CYS A 722 -2.67 10.96 10.97
C CYS A 722 -1.86 12.26 11.00
N GLN A 723 -0.68 12.26 11.61
CA GLN A 723 0.20 13.43 11.75
C GLN A 723 0.87 13.85 10.43
N THR A 724 0.98 12.98 9.45
CA THR A 724 1.55 13.27 8.12
C THR A 724 0.76 14.29 7.30
N ARG A 725 -0.21 15.00 7.87
CA ARG A 725 -0.89 16.13 7.20
C ARG A 725 -0.03 17.39 7.07
N GLU A 726 1.00 17.52 7.91
CA GLU A 726 1.97 18.63 7.85
C GLU A 726 3.35 17.97 7.91
N ALA A 727 4.17 18.20 6.90
CA ALA A 727 5.50 17.61 6.77
C ALA A 727 6.43 18.13 7.89
N ILE A 728 6.38 17.49 9.03
CA ILE A 728 7.37 17.66 10.10
C ILE A 728 7.97 16.29 10.32
N LEU A 729 9.18 16.07 9.81
CA LEU A 729 10.02 14.98 10.29
C LEU A 729 10.25 15.19 11.79
N PRO A 730 9.96 14.22 12.66
CA PRO A 730 10.26 14.36 14.07
C PRO A 730 11.75 14.67 14.25
N LEU A 731 12.06 15.70 15.05
CA LEU A 731 13.43 16.11 15.34
C LEU A 731 14.27 14.93 15.87
N GLU A 732 13.65 14.00 16.59
CA GLU A 732 14.24 12.75 17.08
C GLU A 732 14.73 11.82 15.97
N LEU A 733 14.05 11.80 14.82
CA LEU A 733 14.49 11.01 13.66
C LEU A 733 15.70 11.69 13.00
N LEU A 734 15.69 13.01 12.91
CA LEU A 734 16.82 13.81 12.43
C LEU A 734 18.03 13.73 13.36
N GLU A 735 17.84 13.69 14.67
CA GLU A 735 18.92 13.54 15.64
C GLU A 735 19.54 12.14 15.64
N ARG A 736 18.74 11.07 15.48
CA ARG A 736 19.26 9.71 15.31
C ARG A 736 20.13 9.57 14.05
N PHE A 737 19.72 10.17 12.95
CA PHE A 737 20.53 10.20 11.72
C PHE A 737 21.79 11.06 11.86
N ARG A 738 21.74 12.14 12.65
CA ARG A 738 22.86 13.05 12.87
C ARG A 738 23.98 12.49 13.77
N MET A 739 23.64 11.58 14.68
CA MET A 739 24.63 10.97 15.58
C MET A 739 25.49 9.90 14.90
N HIS A 740 25.04 9.32 13.76
CA HIS A 740 25.85 8.37 12.98
C HIS A 740 26.82 9.05 12.01
N ASP A 741 26.57 10.30 11.58
CA ASP A 741 27.33 10.98 10.52
C ASP A 741 28.63 11.66 10.99
N PHE A 742 28.91 11.74 12.28
CA PHE A 742 30.11 12.44 12.75
C PHE A 742 31.38 11.57 12.85
N ALA A 743 31.29 10.28 12.50
CA ALA A 743 32.44 9.39 12.63
C ALA A 743 33.29 9.25 11.35
N GLU A 744 32.77 9.40 10.14
CA GLU A 744 33.56 9.40 8.89
C GLU A 744 32.73 9.85 7.68
N GLY A 745 33.15 10.88 7.00
CA GLY A 745 32.65 11.64 5.86
C GLY A 745 31.98 10.92 4.69
N THR A 746 30.90 10.19 4.90
CA THR A 746 30.07 9.65 3.83
C THR A 746 28.58 9.90 4.10
N LEU A 747 27.96 10.67 3.21
CA LEU A 747 26.55 11.10 3.23
C LEU A 747 25.55 10.00 2.82
N HIS A 748 25.49 8.83 3.50
CA HIS A 748 24.63 7.74 3.04
C HIS A 748 23.38 7.36 3.86
N PRO A 749 23.12 7.85 5.10
CA PRO A 749 21.92 7.43 5.85
C PRO A 749 20.59 8.03 5.36
N PHE A 750 20.63 9.20 4.69
CA PHE A 750 19.42 9.89 4.22
C PHE A 750 18.75 9.20 3.03
N GLU A 751 19.47 8.47 2.22
CA GLU A 751 18.91 7.81 1.03
C GLU A 751 18.02 6.62 1.38
N CYS A 752 18.33 5.87 2.44
CA CYS A 752 17.51 4.74 2.86
C CYS A 752 16.15 5.16 3.47
N ALA A 753 16.09 6.26 4.19
CA ALA A 753 14.84 6.79 4.75
C ALA A 753 13.94 7.46 3.70
N GLN A 754 14.50 7.86 2.56
CA GLN A 754 13.76 8.50 1.45
C GLN A 754 13.56 7.59 0.24
N SER A 755 14.18 6.42 0.21
CA SER A 755 13.99 5.42 -0.84
C SER A 755 12.79 4.56 -0.56
#